data_af28f5bef1c8ab938bb698ae932af2ee
#
_entry.id   af28f5bef1c8ab938bb698ae932af2ee
#
_cell.length_a   1.000
_cell.length_b   1.000
_cell.length_c   1.000
_cell.angle_alpha   90.00
_cell.angle_beta   90.00
_cell.angle_gamma   90.00
#
_symmetry.space_group_name_H-M   'P 1'
#
loop_
_entity.id
_entity.type
_entity.pdbx_description
1 polymer ?
#
loop_
_entity_poly.entity_id
_entity_poly.type
_entity_poly.pdbx_seq_one_letter_code
_entity_poly.pdbx_strand_id
1 'polypeptide(L)'
;MRTFFPSESCKETHLKSIINPQSWLQVERGKLAKFSSESASSIESLIKVPEPPILPFFKPVDYVQVLAKIHEELESCSPEERSNLYLLQFHVFKGLGEVKLTRRSLRSAWSKASTVYEKLIFGAWLKYEKQDEELISDLLSTCGKCSKEFGAIDIASEMPAYKKLNPPGVVTTNEDPCPRTVSFRIGDEKIACDRQKIASLSAPFHAMLNGCFTESLCEEIDLSENNISPLAMRVINDFSSNGLLNKVSPDLLLEILVFSNKFCCESLKDACDRKLASLVSCRQDAIELLECALEENSPVLAASCLQVFLRELSDSLKDSQVVELLSNTNRQQRLIMIGPASFSLYCLLSEVSMNLDPRSDESVCFLETLLDSAETIQQKVIAYHRLGCVRFLRKELDEAEQLFEAAFNLGHTYSVVGLARIGHIRGHKRWAYEKLSAVISSSTPLGWMYQESSLYCEGEKRWDDLEKATELDPTLTYPYMYKAASLMRKQDVQSALSEINRILGFKLALECLELRFCFYLALEDYRLAICDIQAILTLCPDYRVFEGRVAALQLRTLLREHVESWTEADCWLQLYDRWSSVDDIGSLSVIYQMLESDAAKGVLYFRQSLLLLRLNCPDAAMRSSQLARQHASSEHERLVYEGWILYDTGHCEEGLQKAEESISIKRSFEAFFLKAYALADSSLDASCSSTVISLLEEALRCPSDRLRKGQALNNLGSVYVDCGKLDAAADCYISALKIRHTRAHQGLARVHFLRNDKTAAYDEMTKLIEKAKNNASAYEKRSEYGDRDRAKADLEMVTRLDPLRVYPYRYRAAVLMDNHKEKEAIAELSRAIAFKADLHLLHLRAAFHEHIGDVMGALRDCRAALSVDPNHQEMLELHSRVNSQEP
;
A
#
# COMPACT_ATOMS: atom_id res chain seq x y z
N MET A 1 3.67 0.65 12.44
CA MET A 1 3.97 -0.41 13.42
C MET A 1 4.41 0.24 14.72
N ARG A 2 3.54 0.32 15.70
CA ARG A 2 3.88 0.82 17.04
C ARG A 2 4.31 -0.37 17.90
N THR A 3 5.53 -0.30 18.40
CA THR A 3 6.22 -1.31 19.16
C THR A 3 5.81 -1.31 20.64
N PHE A 4 5.69 -2.46 21.18
CA PHE A 4 5.48 -2.93 22.56
C PHE A 4 5.91 -2.01 23.71
N PHE A 5 5.05 -1.86 24.72
CA PHE A 5 5.36 -1.25 26.00
C PHE A 5 5.66 -2.31 27.08
N PRO A 6 6.67 -2.10 27.97
CA PRO A 6 6.87 -2.93 29.15
C PRO A 6 5.94 -2.55 30.31
N SER A 7 5.74 -3.50 31.22
CA SER A 7 4.83 -3.43 32.36
C SER A 7 4.98 -2.22 33.29
N GLU A 8 3.90 -1.83 33.93
CA GLU A 8 3.71 -0.59 34.69
C GLU A 8 4.69 -0.32 35.87
N SER A 9 5.34 -1.34 36.45
CA SER A 9 6.25 -1.16 37.59
C SER A 9 7.62 -0.50 37.25
N CYS A 10 7.96 -0.41 35.95
CA CYS A 10 9.15 0.29 35.48
C CYS A 10 8.92 1.78 35.15
N LYS A 11 7.66 2.25 35.17
CA LYS A 11 7.28 3.58 34.66
C LYS A 11 7.68 4.74 35.57
N GLU A 12 7.66 4.58 36.90
CA GLU A 12 7.84 5.73 37.82
C GLU A 12 9.30 6.19 37.98
N THR A 13 10.25 5.29 37.94
CA THR A 13 11.68 5.65 38.05
C THR A 13 12.27 6.16 36.75
N HIS A 14 11.75 5.70 35.60
CA HIS A 14 12.20 6.16 34.29
C HIS A 14 11.53 7.47 33.84
N LEU A 15 10.29 7.75 34.21
CA LEU A 15 9.61 9.00 33.90
C LEU A 15 10.34 10.25 34.44
N LYS A 16 10.98 10.17 35.62
CA LYS A 16 11.77 11.30 36.16
C LYS A 16 13.09 11.52 35.43
N SER A 17 13.68 10.51 34.80
CA SER A 17 14.87 10.67 33.94
C SER A 17 14.56 11.13 32.51
N ILE A 18 13.34 10.89 32.02
CA ILE A 18 12.86 11.34 30.71
C ILE A 18 12.53 12.85 30.69
N ILE A 19 12.24 13.45 31.86
CA ILE A 19 11.94 14.88 32.00
C ILE A 19 13.16 15.79 31.74
N ASN A 20 14.38 15.24 31.83
CA ASN A 20 15.60 15.98 31.46
C ASN A 20 16.42 15.18 30.43
N PRO A 21 16.24 15.47 29.12
CA PRO A 21 16.95 14.81 28.04
C PRO A 21 18.47 14.89 28.12
N GLN A 22 19.02 15.96 28.73
CA GLN A 22 20.46 16.10 28.96
C GLN A 22 20.98 15.10 30.00
N SER A 23 20.22 14.85 31.08
CA SER A 23 20.59 13.88 32.08
C SER A 23 20.53 12.44 31.55
N TRP A 24 19.60 12.17 30.63
CA TRP A 24 19.49 10.86 29.98
C TRP A 24 20.69 10.60 29.05
N LEU A 25 21.02 11.57 28.18
CA LEU A 25 22.21 11.49 27.32
C LEU A 25 23.50 11.33 28.15
N GLN A 26 23.61 12.01 29.28
CA GLN A 26 24.74 11.84 30.17
C GLN A 26 24.77 10.47 30.87
N VAL A 27 23.60 9.91 31.23
CA VAL A 27 23.49 8.56 31.78
C VAL A 27 23.81 7.51 30.73
N GLU A 28 23.29 7.64 29.53
CA GLU A 28 23.61 6.75 28.40
C GLU A 28 25.06 6.94 27.91
N ARG A 29 25.59 8.18 27.89
CA ARG A 29 27.04 8.46 27.74
C ARG A 29 27.89 7.80 28.82
N GLY A 30 27.50 7.91 30.08
CA GLY A 30 28.20 7.25 31.16
C GLY A 30 28.18 5.73 31.05
N LYS A 31 27.10 5.16 30.55
CA LYS A 31 27.01 3.75 30.21
C LYS A 31 27.86 3.41 29.01
N LEU A 32 27.87 4.23 27.97
CA LEU A 32 28.64 4.05 26.74
C LEU A 32 30.15 4.29 26.98
N ALA A 33 30.53 5.30 27.76
CA ALA A 33 31.94 5.59 28.11
C ALA A 33 32.58 4.52 29.02
N LYS A 34 31.79 3.84 29.86
CA LYS A 34 32.26 2.66 30.62
C LYS A 34 32.55 1.44 29.73
N PHE A 35 32.16 1.50 28.47
CA PHE A 35 32.44 0.48 27.47
C PHE A 35 33.92 0.30 27.12
N SER A 36 34.70 1.31 27.25
CA SER A 36 36.15 1.20 27.03
C SER A 36 36.87 0.43 28.12
N SER A 37 36.22 0.11 29.25
CA SER A 37 36.85 -0.46 30.43
C SER A 37 36.15 -1.68 31.07
N GLU A 38 34.94 -2.06 30.70
CA GLU A 38 34.21 -3.15 31.36
C GLU A 38 33.49 -4.13 30.42
N SER A 39 33.50 -5.38 30.82
CA SER A 39 33.07 -6.62 30.15
C SER A 39 31.85 -6.63 29.22
N ALA A 40 31.86 -7.59 28.30
CA ALA A 40 30.88 -7.87 27.25
C ALA A 40 29.37 -7.89 27.67
N SER A 41 29.06 -8.13 28.93
CA SER A 41 27.68 -8.19 29.42
C SER A 41 26.94 -6.85 29.48
N SER A 42 27.64 -5.72 29.51
CA SER A 42 27.05 -4.38 29.54
C SER A 42 26.69 -3.89 28.10
N ILE A 43 27.36 -4.40 27.08
CA ILE A 43 27.10 -4.10 25.67
C ILE A 43 25.77 -4.76 25.20
N GLU A 44 25.52 -5.99 25.69
CA GLU A 44 24.29 -6.70 25.32
C GLU A 44 23.01 -5.97 25.73
N SER A 45 23.07 -5.17 26.82
CA SER A 45 21.90 -4.42 27.29
C SER A 45 21.61 -3.12 26.49
N LEU A 46 22.62 -2.57 25.80
CA LEU A 46 22.54 -1.25 25.14
C LEU A 46 22.20 -1.32 23.64
N ILE A 47 22.70 -2.33 22.95
CA ILE A 47 22.44 -2.55 21.53
C ILE A 47 21.56 -3.80 21.37
N LYS A 48 20.28 -3.66 21.69
CA LYS A 48 19.30 -4.74 21.53
C LYS A 48 18.70 -4.67 20.13
N VAL A 49 18.87 -5.74 19.36
CA VAL A 49 18.18 -5.92 18.08
C VAL A 49 16.81 -6.53 18.36
N PRO A 50 15.72 -5.85 18.02
CA PRO A 50 14.39 -6.41 18.21
C PRO A 50 14.19 -7.63 17.32
N GLU A 51 13.48 -8.63 17.84
CA GLU A 51 13.08 -9.77 17.03
C GLU A 51 12.13 -9.33 15.90
N PRO A 52 12.22 -9.95 14.71
CA PRO A 52 11.33 -9.59 13.62
C PRO A 52 9.87 -9.86 14.01
N PRO A 53 8.93 -8.96 13.72
CA PRO A 53 7.53 -9.16 14.07
C PRO A 53 6.90 -10.27 13.24
N ILE A 54 5.90 -10.96 13.80
CA ILE A 54 5.04 -11.83 13.01
C ILE A 54 4.16 -10.95 12.12
N LEU A 55 4.27 -11.12 10.82
CA LEU A 55 3.55 -10.29 9.87
C LEU A 55 2.09 -10.78 9.71
N PRO A 56 1.08 -9.92 9.90
CA PRO A 56 -0.33 -10.30 9.76
C PRO A 56 -0.78 -10.36 8.28
N PHE A 57 0.14 -10.56 7.34
CA PHE A 57 -0.13 -10.60 5.92
C PHE A 57 -0.15 -12.03 5.40
N PHE A 58 -0.96 -12.26 4.37
CA PHE A 58 -0.91 -13.51 3.62
C PHE A 58 0.43 -13.63 2.90
N LYS A 59 1.24 -14.63 3.26
CA LYS A 59 2.57 -14.84 2.71
C LYS A 59 2.68 -16.27 2.18
N PRO A 60 2.35 -16.50 0.91
CA PRO A 60 2.45 -17.80 0.29
C PRO A 60 3.93 -18.18 0.09
N VAL A 61 4.25 -19.47 0.22
CA VAL A 61 5.61 -19.99 -0.03
C VAL A 61 5.95 -19.90 -1.52
N ASP A 62 5.03 -20.31 -2.37
CA ASP A 62 5.14 -20.17 -3.83
C ASP A 62 4.08 -19.19 -4.34
N TYR A 63 4.40 -17.90 -4.30
CA TYR A 63 3.49 -16.87 -4.78
C TYR A 63 3.28 -16.95 -6.30
N VAL A 64 4.26 -17.46 -7.06
CA VAL A 64 4.16 -17.63 -8.52
C VAL A 64 3.04 -18.61 -8.85
N GLN A 65 2.97 -19.73 -8.13
CA GLN A 65 1.90 -20.71 -8.28
C GLN A 65 0.53 -20.13 -7.91
N VAL A 66 0.47 -19.34 -6.83
CA VAL A 66 -0.78 -18.68 -6.40
C VAL A 66 -1.25 -17.65 -7.44
N LEU A 67 -0.35 -16.82 -7.96
CA LEU A 67 -0.68 -15.84 -8.99
C LEU A 67 -1.10 -16.51 -10.30
N ALA A 68 -0.43 -17.59 -10.72
CA ALA A 68 -0.80 -18.36 -11.90
C ALA A 68 -2.21 -18.94 -11.77
N LYS A 69 -2.55 -19.49 -10.59
CA LYS A 69 -3.89 -20.01 -10.30
C LYS A 69 -4.96 -18.92 -10.27
N ILE A 70 -4.67 -17.77 -9.67
CA ILE A 70 -5.58 -16.60 -9.69
C ILE A 70 -5.85 -16.17 -11.15
N HIS A 71 -4.83 -16.15 -12.00
CA HIS A 71 -4.99 -15.79 -13.41
C HIS A 71 -5.90 -16.79 -14.14
N GLU A 72 -5.69 -18.08 -13.96
CA GLU A 72 -6.51 -19.14 -14.54
C GLU A 72 -7.98 -19.05 -14.04
N GLU A 73 -8.19 -18.82 -12.75
CA GLU A 73 -9.52 -18.65 -12.18
C GLU A 73 -10.20 -17.37 -12.72
N LEU A 74 -9.47 -16.25 -12.93
CA LEU A 74 -10.00 -15.01 -13.51
C LEU A 74 -10.49 -15.18 -14.95
N GLU A 75 -9.93 -16.11 -15.72
CA GLU A 75 -10.38 -16.41 -17.09
C GLU A 75 -11.73 -17.16 -17.11
N SER A 76 -11.98 -17.99 -16.11
CA SER A 76 -13.14 -18.91 -16.06
C SER A 76 -14.24 -18.49 -15.07
N CYS A 77 -13.97 -17.56 -14.13
CA CYS A 77 -14.88 -17.20 -13.06
C CYS A 77 -16.08 -16.34 -13.52
N SER A 78 -17.13 -16.39 -12.70
CA SER A 78 -18.28 -15.49 -12.84
C SER A 78 -17.89 -14.01 -12.61
N PRO A 79 -18.65 -13.04 -13.15
CA PRO A 79 -18.38 -11.63 -12.87
C PRO A 79 -18.40 -11.28 -11.37
N GLU A 80 -19.18 -12.02 -10.57
CA GLU A 80 -19.36 -11.80 -9.13
C GLU A 80 -18.14 -12.23 -8.30
N GLU A 81 -17.35 -13.18 -8.80
CA GLU A 81 -16.17 -13.71 -8.09
C GLU A 81 -14.89 -12.91 -8.40
N ARG A 82 -14.90 -12.12 -9.48
CA ARG A 82 -13.70 -11.41 -9.96
C ARG A 82 -13.10 -10.44 -8.94
N SER A 83 -13.94 -9.70 -8.24
CA SER A 83 -13.50 -8.74 -7.22
C SER A 83 -12.74 -9.44 -6.08
N ASN A 84 -13.22 -10.61 -5.65
CA ASN A 84 -12.59 -11.42 -4.60
C ASN A 84 -11.23 -12.00 -5.05
N LEU A 85 -11.08 -12.40 -6.29
CA LEU A 85 -9.80 -12.88 -6.83
C LEU A 85 -8.76 -11.74 -6.90
N TYR A 86 -9.17 -10.52 -7.29
CA TYR A 86 -8.29 -9.35 -7.22
C TYR A 86 -7.96 -8.95 -5.78
N LEU A 87 -8.86 -9.16 -4.83
CA LEU A 87 -8.58 -8.98 -3.41
C LEU A 87 -7.54 -10.01 -2.91
N LEU A 88 -7.64 -11.27 -3.33
CA LEU A 88 -6.62 -12.27 -3.02
C LEU A 88 -5.26 -11.89 -3.63
N GLN A 89 -5.25 -11.41 -4.88
CA GLN A 89 -4.05 -10.90 -5.54
C GLN A 89 -3.44 -9.71 -4.77
N PHE A 90 -4.28 -8.79 -4.28
CA PHE A 90 -3.86 -7.70 -3.39
C PHE A 90 -3.13 -8.23 -2.16
N HIS A 91 -3.65 -9.26 -1.48
CA HIS A 91 -3.01 -9.83 -0.30
C HIS A 91 -1.67 -10.51 -0.62
N VAL A 92 -1.55 -11.16 -1.77
CA VAL A 92 -0.27 -11.73 -2.24
C VAL A 92 0.77 -10.63 -2.44
N PHE A 93 0.46 -9.58 -3.20
CA PHE A 93 1.40 -8.49 -3.45
C PHE A 93 1.74 -7.69 -2.19
N LYS A 94 0.79 -7.54 -1.27
CA LYS A 94 1.03 -6.93 0.04
C LYS A 94 2.01 -7.76 0.88
N GLY A 95 1.87 -9.07 0.86
CA GLY A 95 2.81 -10.01 1.50
C GLY A 95 4.22 -9.99 0.92
N LEU A 96 4.36 -9.63 -0.37
CA LEU A 96 5.63 -9.44 -1.06
C LEU A 96 6.22 -8.02 -0.87
N GLY A 97 5.45 -7.07 -0.35
CA GLY A 97 5.87 -5.68 -0.22
C GLY A 97 5.85 -4.87 -1.53
N GLU A 98 5.16 -5.36 -2.57
CA GLU A 98 5.07 -4.75 -3.90
C GLU A 98 3.96 -3.67 -3.95
N VAL A 99 4.24 -2.48 -3.43
CA VAL A 99 3.25 -1.40 -3.22
C VAL A 99 2.47 -1.03 -4.50
N LYS A 100 3.15 -0.91 -5.64
CA LYS A 100 2.49 -0.54 -6.91
C LYS A 100 1.51 -1.62 -7.38
N LEU A 101 1.89 -2.90 -7.29
CA LEU A 101 1.06 -4.02 -7.68
C LEU A 101 -0.11 -4.23 -6.71
N THR A 102 0.14 -4.02 -5.42
CA THR A 102 -0.89 -4.01 -4.37
C THR A 102 -2.00 -3.01 -4.70
N ARG A 103 -1.65 -1.77 -4.99
CA ARG A 103 -2.61 -0.71 -5.36
C ARG A 103 -3.35 -1.02 -6.67
N ARG A 104 -2.65 -1.55 -7.67
CA ARG A 104 -3.26 -1.95 -8.93
C ARG A 104 -4.31 -3.05 -8.76
N SER A 105 -4.01 -4.08 -7.97
CA SER A 105 -4.96 -5.16 -7.68
C SER A 105 -6.22 -4.63 -6.99
N LEU A 106 -6.08 -3.71 -6.04
CA LEU A 106 -7.21 -3.10 -5.36
C LEU A 106 -8.06 -2.22 -6.31
N ARG A 107 -7.43 -1.48 -7.22
CA ARG A 107 -8.14 -0.76 -8.29
C ARG A 107 -8.90 -1.71 -9.23
N SER A 108 -8.30 -2.85 -9.56
CA SER A 108 -8.95 -3.88 -10.37
C SER A 108 -10.15 -4.49 -9.62
N ALA A 109 -10.02 -4.75 -8.31
CA ALA A 109 -11.14 -5.19 -7.47
C ALA A 109 -12.28 -4.17 -7.49
N TRP A 110 -12.00 -2.89 -7.29
CA TRP A 110 -12.98 -1.82 -7.37
C TRP A 110 -13.66 -1.72 -8.75
N SER A 111 -12.87 -1.78 -9.83
CA SER A 111 -13.40 -1.66 -11.20
C SER A 111 -14.26 -2.86 -11.63
N LYS A 112 -14.07 -4.02 -11.02
CA LYS A 112 -14.80 -5.28 -11.26
C LYS A 112 -15.82 -5.61 -10.18
N ALA A 113 -16.01 -4.70 -9.22
CA ALA A 113 -17.03 -4.84 -8.19
C ALA A 113 -18.42 -5.01 -8.81
N SER A 114 -19.13 -6.06 -8.39
CA SER A 114 -20.45 -6.44 -8.91
C SER A 114 -21.60 -5.77 -8.13
N THR A 115 -21.35 -5.39 -6.87
CA THR A 115 -22.33 -4.80 -5.98
C THR A 115 -21.93 -3.38 -5.55
N VAL A 116 -22.91 -2.59 -5.13
CA VAL A 116 -22.68 -1.25 -4.57
C VAL A 116 -21.86 -1.34 -3.29
N TYR A 117 -22.08 -2.35 -2.46
CA TYR A 117 -21.31 -2.59 -1.23
C TYR A 117 -19.83 -2.82 -1.53
N GLU A 118 -19.49 -3.66 -2.51
CA GLU A 118 -18.10 -3.87 -2.94
C GLU A 118 -17.45 -2.58 -3.43
N LYS A 119 -18.16 -1.79 -4.26
CA LYS A 119 -17.66 -0.49 -4.74
C LYS A 119 -17.35 0.46 -3.58
N LEU A 120 -18.23 0.54 -2.58
CA LEU A 120 -18.02 1.35 -1.38
C LEU A 120 -16.80 0.89 -0.59
N ILE A 121 -16.69 -0.42 -0.35
CA ILE A 121 -15.60 -1.01 0.45
C ILE A 121 -14.25 -0.82 -0.24
N PHE A 122 -14.15 -1.19 -1.52
CA PHE A 122 -12.89 -1.05 -2.25
C PHE A 122 -12.52 0.42 -2.50
N GLY A 123 -13.50 1.31 -2.68
CA GLY A 123 -13.28 2.76 -2.74
C GLY A 123 -12.71 3.32 -1.44
N ALA A 124 -13.28 2.91 -0.29
CA ALA A 124 -12.77 3.27 1.02
C ALA A 124 -11.37 2.69 1.29
N TRP A 125 -11.12 1.46 0.86
CA TRP A 125 -9.81 0.84 0.99
C TRP A 125 -8.75 1.54 0.17
N LEU A 126 -9.06 1.90 -1.08
CA LEU A 126 -8.17 2.72 -1.91
C LEU A 126 -7.86 4.07 -1.25
N LYS A 127 -8.86 4.72 -0.68
CA LYS A 127 -8.67 5.96 0.07
C LYS A 127 -7.79 5.76 1.31
N TYR A 128 -7.98 4.67 2.04
CA TYR A 128 -7.19 4.34 3.24
C TYR A 128 -5.72 4.03 2.91
N GLU A 129 -5.46 3.27 1.84
CA GLU A 129 -4.09 2.95 1.39
C GLU A 129 -3.37 4.15 0.75
N LYS A 130 -4.13 5.15 0.30
CA LYS A 130 -3.60 6.38 -0.29
C LYS A 130 -4.17 7.60 0.42
N GLN A 131 -3.44 8.12 1.38
CA GLN A 131 -3.78 9.39 2.05
C GLN A 131 -3.83 10.60 1.07
N ASP A 132 -3.33 10.44 -0.16
CA ASP A 132 -3.15 11.49 -1.16
C ASP A 132 -4.28 11.53 -2.22
N GLU A 133 -5.23 10.62 -2.21
CA GLU A 133 -6.30 10.54 -3.23
C GLU A 133 -7.20 11.80 -3.24
N GLU A 134 -7.46 12.41 -2.10
CA GLU A 134 -8.21 13.67 -2.05
C GLU A 134 -7.47 14.79 -2.75
N LEU A 135 -6.17 14.92 -2.50
CA LEU A 135 -5.33 15.92 -3.18
C LEU A 135 -5.30 15.68 -4.69
N ILE A 136 -5.13 14.43 -5.13
CA ILE A 136 -5.10 14.09 -6.56
C ILE A 136 -6.46 14.41 -7.19
N SER A 137 -7.56 14.06 -6.53
CA SER A 137 -8.91 14.37 -6.99
C SER A 137 -9.13 15.88 -7.12
N ASP A 138 -8.70 16.67 -6.14
CA ASP A 138 -8.77 18.13 -6.19
C ASP A 138 -7.95 18.70 -7.35
N LEU A 139 -6.73 18.18 -7.56
CA LEU A 139 -5.86 18.62 -8.65
C LEU A 139 -6.46 18.29 -10.02
N LEU A 140 -7.04 17.11 -10.19
CA LEU A 140 -7.72 16.70 -11.42
C LEU A 140 -8.97 17.54 -11.70
N SER A 141 -9.72 17.92 -10.66
CA SER A 141 -10.89 18.77 -10.80
C SER A 141 -10.50 20.16 -11.33
N THR A 142 -9.36 20.69 -10.92
CA THR A 142 -8.83 21.97 -11.44
C THR A 142 -8.43 21.90 -12.91
N CYS A 143 -8.13 20.72 -13.43
CA CYS A 143 -7.86 20.46 -14.86
C CYS A 143 -9.13 20.18 -15.70
N GLY A 144 -10.32 20.36 -15.12
CA GLY A 144 -11.60 20.15 -15.81
C GLY A 144 -11.99 18.68 -15.99
N LYS A 145 -11.24 17.74 -15.43
CA LYS A 145 -11.59 16.33 -15.38
C LYS A 145 -12.28 16.05 -14.03
N CYS A 146 -13.58 15.81 -14.07
CA CYS A 146 -14.30 15.27 -12.92
C CYS A 146 -13.73 13.87 -12.62
N SER A 147 -12.94 13.74 -11.59
CA SER A 147 -12.55 12.42 -11.10
C SER A 147 -13.76 11.81 -10.38
N LYS A 148 -14.62 11.15 -11.14
CA LYS A 148 -15.71 10.33 -10.57
C LYS A 148 -15.19 9.03 -9.94
N GLU A 149 -13.85 8.81 -9.96
CA GLU A 149 -13.30 7.49 -9.65
C GLU A 149 -13.44 7.11 -8.17
N PHE A 150 -13.46 8.06 -7.22
CA PHE A 150 -13.57 7.75 -5.79
C PHE A 150 -14.49 8.71 -5.03
N GLY A 151 -15.30 9.51 -5.75
CA GLY A 151 -16.31 10.38 -5.15
C GLY A 151 -17.43 9.59 -4.47
N ALA A 152 -18.23 10.25 -3.67
CA ALA A 152 -19.42 9.64 -3.09
C ALA A 152 -20.28 9.02 -4.21
N ILE A 153 -20.52 7.72 -4.12
CA ILE A 153 -21.37 6.99 -5.06
C ILE A 153 -22.80 7.45 -4.81
N ASP A 154 -23.52 7.78 -5.86
CA ASP A 154 -24.97 7.97 -5.76
C ASP A 154 -25.65 6.62 -5.62
N ILE A 155 -25.74 6.17 -4.37
CA ILE A 155 -26.26 4.84 -4.01
C ILE A 155 -27.69 4.66 -4.54
N ALA A 156 -28.50 5.71 -4.47
CA ALA A 156 -29.90 5.64 -4.91
C ALA A 156 -30.04 5.40 -6.41
N SER A 157 -29.08 5.88 -7.24
CA SER A 157 -29.09 5.62 -8.69
C SER A 157 -28.46 4.29 -9.07
N GLU A 158 -27.51 3.79 -8.28
CA GLU A 158 -26.77 2.55 -8.58
C GLU A 158 -27.48 1.29 -8.08
N MET A 159 -28.31 1.41 -7.04
CA MET A 159 -29.07 0.27 -6.55
C MET A 159 -30.35 0.04 -7.35
N PRO A 160 -30.62 -1.20 -7.80
CA PRO A 160 -31.85 -1.53 -8.49
C PRO A 160 -33.07 -1.29 -7.60
N ALA A 161 -34.15 -0.80 -8.17
CA ALA A 161 -35.43 -0.71 -7.47
C ALA A 161 -35.92 -2.11 -7.06
N TYR A 162 -36.64 -2.20 -5.96
CA TYR A 162 -37.28 -3.45 -5.54
C TYR A 162 -38.13 -4.04 -6.67
N LYS A 163 -38.00 -5.35 -6.89
CA LYS A 163 -38.80 -6.04 -7.92
C LYS A 163 -40.28 -5.94 -7.54
N LYS A 164 -41.08 -5.30 -8.42
CA LYS A 164 -42.53 -5.35 -8.28
C LYS A 164 -42.93 -6.81 -8.42
N LEU A 165 -43.39 -7.41 -7.33
CA LEU A 165 -44.15 -8.63 -7.39
C LEU A 165 -45.47 -8.23 -8.08
N ASN A 166 -45.61 -8.56 -9.36
CA ASN A 166 -46.90 -8.39 -10.03
C ASN A 166 -47.95 -9.15 -9.23
N PRO A 167 -49.04 -8.49 -8.77
CA PRO A 167 -50.12 -9.22 -8.17
C PRO A 167 -50.59 -10.30 -9.17
N PRO A 168 -50.95 -11.50 -8.70
CA PRO A 168 -51.43 -12.58 -9.55
C PRO A 168 -52.51 -12.01 -10.45
N GLY A 169 -52.40 -12.27 -11.76
CA GLY A 169 -53.18 -11.61 -12.81
C GLY A 169 -54.63 -11.49 -12.43
N VAL A 170 -55.17 -10.32 -12.58
CA VAL A 170 -56.58 -10.02 -12.37
C VAL A 170 -57.39 -10.83 -13.43
N VAL A 171 -57.90 -11.98 -13.00
CA VAL A 171 -58.98 -12.64 -13.74
C VAL A 171 -60.20 -11.73 -13.52
N THR A 172 -60.54 -10.94 -14.52
CA THR A 172 -61.79 -10.17 -14.56
C THR A 172 -62.93 -11.15 -14.67
N THR A 173 -63.41 -11.60 -13.56
CA THR A 173 -64.74 -12.19 -13.43
C THR A 173 -65.76 -11.06 -13.23
N ASN A 174 -66.68 -10.96 -14.12
CA ASN A 174 -67.77 -9.98 -14.09
C ASN A 174 -68.55 -9.99 -12.79
N GLU A 175 -68.85 -8.76 -12.32
CA GLU A 175 -70.02 -8.37 -11.55
C GLU A 175 -70.23 -9.00 -10.15
N ASP A 176 -69.54 -8.40 -9.15
CA ASP A 176 -70.18 -8.17 -7.84
C ASP A 176 -69.81 -6.77 -7.34
N PRO A 177 -70.76 -5.99 -6.73
CA PRO A 177 -70.52 -4.59 -6.38
C PRO A 177 -69.74 -4.54 -5.01
N CYS A 178 -68.41 -4.85 -5.09
CA CYS A 178 -67.56 -4.57 -3.97
C CYS A 178 -67.46 -3.05 -3.78
N PRO A 179 -67.65 -2.46 -2.59
CA PRO A 179 -67.59 -1.02 -2.39
C PRO A 179 -66.21 -0.50 -2.85
N ARG A 180 -66.20 0.57 -3.65
CA ARG A 180 -64.99 1.20 -4.18
C ARG A 180 -64.05 1.76 -3.10
N THR A 181 -64.61 2.01 -1.88
CA THR A 181 -63.89 2.54 -0.72
C THR A 181 -63.86 1.54 0.40
N VAL A 182 -62.76 1.51 1.15
CA VAL A 182 -62.58 0.77 2.38
C VAL A 182 -62.12 1.77 3.46
N SER A 183 -62.64 1.64 4.71
CA SER A 183 -62.22 2.47 5.83
C SER A 183 -61.32 1.68 6.74
N PHE A 184 -60.14 2.18 6.98
CA PHE A 184 -59.23 1.62 7.99
C PHE A 184 -59.42 2.37 9.30
N ARG A 185 -59.72 1.61 10.37
CA ARG A 185 -59.78 2.15 11.74
C ARG A 185 -58.42 2.01 12.43
N ILE A 186 -57.91 3.11 12.97
CA ILE A 186 -56.66 3.17 13.71
C ILE A 186 -56.95 3.97 14.99
N GLY A 187 -57.07 3.28 16.12
CA GLY A 187 -57.56 3.88 17.35
C GLY A 187 -58.99 4.43 17.17
N ASP A 188 -59.19 5.71 17.40
CA ASP A 188 -60.49 6.40 17.28
C ASP A 188 -60.71 7.03 15.88
N GLU A 189 -59.72 7.03 14.98
CA GLU A 189 -59.83 7.62 13.65
C GLU A 189 -60.18 6.58 12.56
N LYS A 190 -61.00 7.04 11.60
CA LYS A 190 -61.32 6.26 10.40
C LYS A 190 -60.79 6.95 9.17
N ILE A 191 -60.05 6.23 8.35
CA ILE A 191 -59.42 6.73 7.13
C ILE A 191 -60.01 5.99 5.91
N ALA A 192 -60.73 6.72 5.10
CA ALA A 192 -61.29 6.20 3.86
C ALA A 192 -60.26 6.12 2.77
N CYS A 193 -60.11 4.96 2.16
CA CYS A 193 -59.11 4.67 1.14
C CYS A 193 -59.75 4.05 -0.12
N ASP A 194 -59.16 4.22 -1.27
CA ASP A 194 -59.52 3.52 -2.50
C ASP A 194 -59.09 2.05 -2.40
N ARG A 195 -60.04 1.15 -2.37
CA ARG A 195 -59.85 -0.30 -2.17
C ARG A 195 -58.90 -0.90 -3.21
N GLN A 196 -59.06 -0.54 -4.49
CA GLN A 196 -58.26 -1.11 -5.55
C GLN A 196 -56.81 -0.59 -5.51
N LYS A 197 -56.62 0.70 -5.20
CA LYS A 197 -55.28 1.30 -5.11
C LYS A 197 -54.51 0.70 -3.94
N ILE A 198 -55.13 0.56 -2.77
CA ILE A 198 -54.49 -0.08 -1.62
C ILE A 198 -54.18 -1.57 -1.92
N ALA A 199 -55.17 -2.29 -2.49
CA ALA A 199 -54.98 -3.69 -2.91
C ALA A 199 -53.77 -3.86 -3.89
N SER A 200 -53.49 -2.86 -4.72
CA SER A 200 -52.39 -2.90 -5.69
C SER A 200 -51.02 -2.70 -5.07
N LEU A 201 -50.92 -2.26 -3.80
CA LEU A 201 -49.64 -2.01 -3.11
C LEU A 201 -48.90 -3.31 -2.80
N SER A 202 -49.61 -4.40 -2.49
CA SER A 202 -49.00 -5.68 -2.19
C SER A 202 -49.92 -6.89 -2.33
N ALA A 203 -49.32 -8.08 -2.42
CA ALA A 203 -50.08 -9.35 -2.42
C ALA A 203 -50.88 -9.59 -1.14
N PRO A 204 -50.37 -9.29 0.07
CA PRO A 204 -51.15 -9.35 1.32
C PRO A 204 -52.38 -8.42 1.29
N PHE A 205 -52.22 -7.16 0.88
CA PHE A 205 -53.38 -6.25 0.75
C PHE A 205 -54.37 -6.71 -0.32
N HIS A 206 -53.85 -7.23 -1.42
CA HIS A 206 -54.72 -7.80 -2.46
C HIS A 206 -55.53 -8.98 -1.92
N ALA A 207 -54.89 -9.91 -1.20
CA ALA A 207 -55.56 -11.06 -0.61
C ALA A 207 -56.56 -10.64 0.48
N MET A 208 -56.21 -9.69 1.34
CA MET A 208 -57.07 -9.17 2.39
C MET A 208 -58.29 -8.43 1.84
N LEU A 209 -58.16 -7.63 0.82
CA LEU A 209 -59.22 -6.78 0.30
C LEU A 209 -60.06 -7.45 -0.80
N ASN A 210 -59.49 -8.33 -1.62
CA ASN A 210 -60.13 -8.95 -2.79
C ASN A 210 -60.10 -10.48 -2.75
N GLY A 211 -59.52 -11.09 -1.73
CA GLY A 211 -59.39 -12.54 -1.58
C GLY A 211 -60.56 -13.18 -0.81
N CYS A 212 -60.29 -14.36 -0.24
CA CYS A 212 -61.27 -15.16 0.49
C CYS A 212 -61.26 -14.87 2.02
N PHE A 213 -60.64 -13.79 2.47
CA PHE A 213 -60.63 -13.41 3.89
C PHE A 213 -61.90 -12.67 4.30
N THR A 214 -62.23 -12.69 5.57
CA THR A 214 -63.41 -12.03 6.12
C THR A 214 -63.42 -10.53 5.89
N GLU A 215 -62.22 -9.94 5.88
CA GLU A 215 -61.99 -8.53 5.64
C GLU A 215 -62.34 -8.08 4.21
N SER A 216 -62.38 -9.01 3.25
CA SER A 216 -62.82 -8.69 1.88
C SER A 216 -64.27 -8.26 1.80
N LEU A 217 -65.10 -8.71 2.76
CA LEU A 217 -66.50 -8.38 2.85
C LEU A 217 -66.78 -7.16 3.74
N CYS A 218 -65.80 -6.68 4.47
CA CYS A 218 -65.92 -5.58 5.41
C CYS A 218 -65.73 -4.22 4.74
N GLU A 219 -66.55 -3.23 5.10
CA GLU A 219 -66.35 -1.81 4.74
C GLU A 219 -65.37 -1.12 5.70
N GLU A 220 -65.18 -1.69 6.88
CA GLU A 220 -64.25 -1.19 7.91
C GLU A 220 -63.32 -2.30 8.38
N ILE A 221 -62.01 -2.02 8.40
CA ILE A 221 -60.96 -2.92 8.79
C ILE A 221 -60.14 -2.27 9.91
N ASP A 222 -59.95 -2.96 11.03
CA ASP A 222 -59.18 -2.48 12.16
C ASP A 222 -57.69 -2.76 12.00
N LEU A 223 -56.88 -1.73 11.97
CA LEU A 223 -55.40 -1.81 11.92
C LEU A 223 -54.78 -1.30 13.23
N SER A 224 -55.51 -1.06 14.30
CA SER A 224 -55.00 -0.46 15.54
C SER A 224 -53.84 -1.27 16.18
N GLU A 225 -53.82 -2.59 15.99
CA GLU A 225 -52.77 -3.47 16.54
C GLU A 225 -51.51 -3.51 15.67
N ASN A 226 -51.49 -2.76 14.58
CA ASN A 226 -50.36 -2.83 13.62
C ASN A 226 -49.29 -1.75 13.83
N ASN A 227 -49.30 -1.03 14.95
CA ASN A 227 -48.37 0.04 15.28
C ASN A 227 -48.20 1.09 14.16
N ILE A 228 -49.35 1.49 13.56
CA ILE A 228 -49.39 2.52 12.54
C ILE A 228 -50.19 3.72 13.02
N SER A 229 -49.70 4.93 12.78
CA SER A 229 -50.44 6.15 13.10
C SER A 229 -51.46 6.51 12.01
N PRO A 230 -52.54 7.25 12.36
CA PRO A 230 -53.47 7.77 11.36
C PRO A 230 -52.80 8.62 10.29
N LEU A 231 -51.74 9.36 10.64
CA LEU A 231 -50.95 10.16 9.72
C LEU A 231 -50.20 9.31 8.70
N ALA A 232 -49.57 8.21 9.17
CA ALA A 232 -48.88 7.26 8.28
C ALA A 232 -49.83 6.63 7.27
N MET A 233 -51.03 6.23 7.72
CA MET A 233 -52.02 5.63 6.82
C MET A 233 -52.54 6.62 5.78
N ARG A 234 -52.67 7.91 6.10
CA ARG A 234 -53.01 8.96 5.12
C ARG A 234 -51.91 9.11 4.08
N VAL A 235 -50.64 9.10 4.49
CA VAL A 235 -49.50 9.14 3.57
C VAL A 235 -49.47 7.91 2.64
N ILE A 236 -49.78 6.71 3.19
CA ILE A 236 -49.86 5.47 2.40
C ILE A 236 -50.99 5.55 1.37
N ASN A 237 -52.14 6.09 1.75
CA ASN A 237 -53.27 6.31 0.83
C ASN A 237 -52.88 7.31 -0.29
N ASP A 238 -52.24 8.41 0.05
CA ASP A 238 -51.75 9.37 -0.93
C ASP A 238 -50.70 8.75 -1.87
N PHE A 239 -49.77 7.97 -1.31
CA PHE A 239 -48.77 7.22 -2.11
C PHE A 239 -49.41 6.21 -3.05
N SER A 240 -50.46 5.50 -2.60
CA SER A 240 -51.22 4.55 -3.44
C SER A 240 -51.79 5.21 -4.67
N SER A 241 -52.07 6.52 -4.60
CA SER A 241 -52.71 7.30 -5.66
C SER A 241 -51.70 8.00 -6.61
N ASN A 242 -50.59 8.50 -6.08
CA ASN A 242 -49.65 9.32 -6.85
C ASN A 242 -48.22 8.74 -6.95
N GLY A 243 -47.91 7.71 -6.14
CA GLY A 243 -46.59 7.09 -6.11
C GLY A 243 -45.46 7.95 -5.53
N LEU A 244 -45.81 9.02 -4.80
CA LEU A 244 -44.83 9.98 -4.27
C LEU A 244 -44.94 10.15 -2.76
N LEU A 245 -43.80 10.23 -2.08
CA LEU A 245 -43.67 10.58 -0.66
C LEU A 245 -43.29 12.05 -0.51
N ASN A 246 -44.29 12.94 -0.44
CA ASN A 246 -44.07 14.37 -0.35
C ASN A 246 -44.12 14.86 1.10
N LYS A 247 -43.09 15.61 1.54
CA LYS A 247 -43.02 16.33 2.85
C LYS A 247 -43.36 15.44 4.07
N VAL A 248 -42.78 14.25 4.12
CA VAL A 248 -42.92 13.29 5.23
C VAL A 248 -41.76 13.49 6.19
N SER A 249 -42.04 13.52 7.52
CA SER A 249 -40.98 13.60 8.55
C SER A 249 -40.17 12.31 8.61
N PRO A 250 -38.91 12.33 9.09
CA PRO A 250 -38.11 11.13 9.26
C PRO A 250 -38.73 10.06 10.10
N ASP A 251 -39.33 10.41 11.26
CA ASP A 251 -40.01 9.47 12.17
C ASP A 251 -41.15 8.78 11.47
N LEU A 252 -41.95 9.53 10.71
CA LEU A 252 -43.10 8.98 9.96
C LEU A 252 -42.63 8.09 8.80
N LEU A 253 -41.48 8.41 8.18
CA LEU A 253 -40.89 7.53 7.16
C LEU A 253 -40.43 6.20 7.76
N LEU A 254 -39.85 6.21 8.96
CA LEU A 254 -39.46 4.99 9.68
C LEU A 254 -40.69 4.12 10.01
N GLU A 255 -41.74 4.73 10.51
CA GLU A 255 -43.02 4.05 10.78
C GLU A 255 -43.58 3.40 9.50
N ILE A 256 -43.63 4.12 8.40
CA ILE A 256 -44.11 3.62 7.10
C ILE A 256 -43.19 2.53 6.56
N LEU A 257 -41.89 2.63 6.79
CA LEU A 257 -40.93 1.60 6.37
C LEU A 257 -41.20 0.27 7.06
N VAL A 258 -41.36 0.27 8.40
CA VAL A 258 -41.70 -0.91 9.20
C VAL A 258 -43.03 -1.51 8.72
N PHE A 259 -44.06 -0.66 8.54
CA PHE A 259 -45.35 -1.09 8.03
C PHE A 259 -45.24 -1.70 6.63
N SER A 260 -44.53 -1.04 5.72
CA SER A 260 -44.37 -1.51 4.34
C SER A 260 -43.64 -2.86 4.27
N ASN A 261 -42.69 -3.10 5.16
CA ASN A 261 -41.99 -4.39 5.26
C ASN A 261 -42.95 -5.47 5.77
N LYS A 262 -43.73 -5.19 6.84
CA LYS A 262 -44.70 -6.10 7.41
C LYS A 262 -45.78 -6.54 6.40
N PHE A 263 -46.26 -5.63 5.56
CA PHE A 263 -47.29 -5.90 4.55
C PHE A 263 -46.75 -6.16 3.15
N CYS A 264 -45.43 -6.36 2.99
CA CYS A 264 -44.76 -6.64 1.73
C CYS A 264 -45.08 -5.61 0.62
N CYS A 265 -45.15 -4.32 0.99
CA CYS A 265 -45.44 -3.24 0.06
C CYS A 265 -44.11 -2.75 -0.62
N GLU A 266 -43.54 -3.53 -1.54
CA GLU A 266 -42.21 -3.34 -2.08
C GLU A 266 -41.99 -1.96 -2.70
N SER A 267 -42.96 -1.39 -3.42
CA SER A 267 -42.83 -0.06 -4.02
C SER A 267 -42.81 1.06 -2.99
N LEU A 268 -43.59 0.93 -1.92
CA LEU A 268 -43.65 1.87 -0.78
C LEU A 268 -42.35 1.76 0.02
N LYS A 269 -41.92 0.52 0.30
CA LYS A 269 -40.66 0.23 0.96
C LYS A 269 -39.47 0.86 0.24
N ASP A 270 -39.34 0.65 -1.09
CA ASP A 270 -38.27 1.24 -1.90
C ASP A 270 -38.31 2.79 -1.83
N ALA A 271 -39.50 3.39 -1.89
CA ALA A 271 -39.62 4.83 -1.79
C ALA A 271 -39.23 5.38 -0.42
N CYS A 272 -39.58 4.70 0.69
CA CYS A 272 -39.17 5.06 2.05
C CYS A 272 -37.66 4.87 2.24
N ASP A 273 -37.09 3.73 1.81
CA ASP A 273 -35.68 3.40 1.88
C ASP A 273 -34.83 4.48 1.20
N ARG A 274 -35.14 4.81 -0.06
CA ARG A 274 -34.43 5.87 -0.80
C ARG A 274 -34.58 7.25 -0.18
N LYS A 275 -35.75 7.55 0.36
CA LYS A 275 -35.99 8.84 1.00
C LYS A 275 -35.23 8.99 2.31
N LEU A 276 -35.21 7.96 3.17
CA LEU A 276 -34.42 7.92 4.39
C LEU A 276 -32.91 7.96 4.07
N ALA A 277 -32.47 7.19 3.08
CA ALA A 277 -31.09 7.22 2.61
C ALA A 277 -30.61 8.63 2.19
N SER A 278 -31.51 9.43 1.58
CA SER A 278 -31.20 10.82 1.20
C SER A 278 -31.06 11.79 2.38
N LEU A 279 -31.48 11.39 3.59
CA LEU A 279 -31.38 12.17 4.82
C LEU A 279 -30.09 11.88 5.59
N VAL A 280 -29.41 10.78 5.31
CA VAL A 280 -28.13 10.42 5.96
C VAL A 280 -27.05 11.36 5.48
N SER A 281 -26.64 12.30 6.32
CA SER A 281 -25.65 13.33 5.98
C SER A 281 -24.39 13.27 6.85
N CYS A 282 -24.51 12.80 8.07
CA CYS A 282 -23.44 12.76 9.06
C CYS A 282 -23.38 11.40 9.79
N ARG A 283 -22.32 11.22 10.59
CA ARG A 283 -22.10 9.99 11.36
C ARG A 283 -23.25 9.71 12.35
N GLN A 284 -23.79 10.74 12.99
CA GLN A 284 -24.86 10.59 13.95
C GLN A 284 -26.14 10.06 13.30
N ASP A 285 -26.52 10.59 12.12
CA ASP A 285 -27.66 10.09 11.36
C ASP A 285 -27.48 8.61 11.02
N ALA A 286 -26.26 8.24 10.62
CA ALA A 286 -25.94 6.87 10.25
C ALA A 286 -25.98 5.90 11.45
N ILE A 287 -25.57 6.35 12.65
CA ILE A 287 -25.65 5.56 13.90
C ILE A 287 -27.14 5.29 14.24
N GLU A 288 -27.97 6.30 14.17
CA GLU A 288 -29.39 6.17 14.53
C GLU A 288 -30.20 5.31 13.55
N LEU A 289 -29.81 5.30 12.26
CA LEU A 289 -30.61 4.66 11.21
C LEU A 289 -30.11 3.28 10.78
N LEU A 290 -28.86 2.91 11.05
CA LEU A 290 -28.30 1.64 10.55
C LEU A 290 -29.00 0.42 11.14
N GLU A 291 -29.31 0.42 12.43
CA GLU A 291 -29.97 -0.72 13.09
C GLU A 291 -31.35 -0.97 12.47
N CYS A 292 -32.15 0.09 12.32
CA CYS A 292 -33.43 0.00 11.64
C CYS A 292 -33.29 -0.47 10.17
N ALA A 293 -32.28 0.04 9.46
CA ALA A 293 -32.02 -0.40 8.08
C ALA A 293 -31.75 -1.90 7.98
N LEU A 294 -31.00 -2.45 8.96
CA LEU A 294 -30.69 -3.88 9.01
C LEU A 294 -31.90 -4.72 9.40
N GLU A 295 -32.69 -4.28 10.39
CA GLU A 295 -33.91 -4.99 10.86
C GLU A 295 -34.99 -5.03 9.78
N GLU A 296 -35.22 -3.92 9.10
CA GLU A 296 -36.22 -3.81 8.06
C GLU A 296 -35.73 -4.25 6.68
N ASN A 297 -34.47 -4.74 6.58
CA ASN A 297 -33.87 -5.17 5.32
C ASN A 297 -33.95 -4.08 4.23
N SER A 298 -33.43 -2.89 4.57
CA SER A 298 -33.45 -1.68 3.73
C SER A 298 -32.05 -1.42 3.15
N PRO A 299 -31.72 -1.97 1.96
CA PRO A 299 -30.36 -2.00 1.45
C PRO A 299 -29.82 -0.63 1.03
N VAL A 300 -30.68 0.29 0.56
CA VAL A 300 -30.24 1.62 0.14
C VAL A 300 -29.84 2.47 1.35
N LEU A 301 -30.65 2.42 2.42
CA LEU A 301 -30.36 3.09 3.67
C LEU A 301 -29.11 2.50 4.35
N ALA A 302 -29.00 1.18 4.42
CA ALA A 302 -27.85 0.51 4.99
C ALA A 302 -26.54 0.86 4.22
N ALA A 303 -26.58 0.88 2.89
CA ALA A 303 -25.44 1.28 2.09
C ALA A 303 -25.06 2.75 2.30
N SER A 304 -26.05 3.64 2.49
CA SER A 304 -25.81 5.07 2.76
C SER A 304 -25.18 5.28 4.14
N CYS A 305 -25.64 4.58 5.17
CA CYS A 305 -25.01 4.60 6.50
C CYS A 305 -23.57 4.06 6.43
N LEU A 306 -23.36 2.94 5.75
CA LEU A 306 -22.02 2.36 5.57
C LEU A 306 -21.10 3.31 4.81
N GLN A 307 -21.60 4.01 3.77
CA GLN A 307 -20.82 5.00 3.04
C GLN A 307 -20.28 6.11 3.96
N VAL A 308 -21.07 6.60 4.90
CA VAL A 308 -20.65 7.63 5.86
C VAL A 308 -19.54 7.09 6.76
N PHE A 309 -19.71 5.88 7.32
CA PHE A 309 -18.66 5.28 8.15
C PHE A 309 -17.37 5.01 7.39
N LEU A 310 -17.46 4.51 6.17
CA LEU A 310 -16.29 4.21 5.34
C LEU A 310 -15.59 5.46 4.83
N ARG A 311 -16.30 6.57 4.60
CA ARG A 311 -15.71 7.85 4.20
C ARG A 311 -14.76 8.40 5.25
N GLU A 312 -15.08 8.21 6.53
CA GLU A 312 -14.32 8.70 7.69
C GLU A 312 -13.68 7.54 8.46
N LEU A 313 -13.20 6.49 7.79
CA LEU A 313 -12.95 5.18 8.35
C LEU A 313 -12.08 5.17 9.62
N SER A 314 -10.92 5.86 9.64
CA SER A 314 -10.06 5.86 10.82
C SER A 314 -10.69 6.55 12.03
N ASP A 315 -11.46 7.61 11.81
CA ASP A 315 -12.14 8.33 12.88
C ASP A 315 -13.45 7.65 13.30
N SER A 316 -14.13 7.00 12.37
CA SER A 316 -15.32 6.20 12.68
C SER A 316 -15.02 5.04 13.62
N LEU A 317 -13.87 4.38 13.49
CA LEU A 317 -13.45 3.28 14.37
C LEU A 317 -12.93 3.75 15.75
N LYS A 318 -12.84 5.05 16.02
CA LYS A 318 -12.60 5.59 17.36
C LYS A 318 -13.90 5.82 18.14
N ASP A 319 -15.03 5.78 17.46
CA ASP A 319 -16.36 5.94 18.04
C ASP A 319 -16.89 4.57 18.49
N SER A 320 -17.11 4.42 19.79
CA SER A 320 -17.56 3.16 20.39
C SER A 320 -18.93 2.71 19.88
N GLN A 321 -19.83 3.64 19.56
CA GLN A 321 -21.15 3.32 19.04
C GLN A 321 -21.06 2.75 17.62
N VAL A 322 -20.20 3.33 16.76
CA VAL A 322 -19.95 2.79 15.41
C VAL A 322 -19.33 1.40 15.49
N VAL A 323 -18.35 1.22 16.39
CA VAL A 323 -17.71 -0.09 16.59
C VAL A 323 -18.72 -1.11 17.06
N GLU A 324 -19.58 -0.78 18.03
CA GLU A 324 -20.62 -1.67 18.54
C GLU A 324 -21.60 -2.05 17.43
N LEU A 325 -22.09 -1.08 16.66
CA LEU A 325 -22.95 -1.32 15.51
C LEU A 325 -22.29 -2.23 14.46
N LEU A 326 -21.01 -2.05 14.17
CA LEU A 326 -20.31 -2.86 13.18
C LEU A 326 -19.82 -4.22 13.72
N SER A 327 -19.73 -4.41 15.04
CA SER A 327 -19.21 -5.65 15.63
C SER A 327 -20.30 -6.53 16.28
N ASN A 328 -21.20 -5.98 17.08
CA ASN A 328 -22.05 -6.76 17.97
C ASN A 328 -23.51 -6.91 17.54
N THR A 329 -24.14 -5.86 16.97
CA THR A 329 -25.57 -5.85 16.70
C THR A 329 -25.90 -6.58 15.38
N ASN A 330 -26.86 -7.49 15.42
CA ASN A 330 -27.44 -8.15 14.24
C ASN A 330 -26.43 -8.72 13.21
N ARG A 331 -25.34 -9.35 13.72
CA ARG A 331 -24.22 -9.90 12.91
C ARG A 331 -24.71 -10.77 11.75
N GLN A 332 -25.66 -11.66 11.96
CA GLN A 332 -26.19 -12.53 10.91
C GLN A 332 -26.96 -11.75 9.85
N GLN A 333 -27.77 -10.78 10.25
CA GLN A 333 -28.53 -9.95 9.29
C GLN A 333 -27.61 -9.11 8.43
N ARG A 334 -26.52 -8.56 9.01
CA ARG A 334 -25.50 -7.83 8.24
C ARG A 334 -24.79 -8.71 7.24
N LEU A 335 -24.37 -9.91 7.64
CA LEU A 335 -23.71 -10.86 6.74
C LEU A 335 -24.63 -11.25 5.57
N ILE A 336 -25.91 -11.41 5.82
CA ILE A 336 -26.91 -11.72 4.78
C ILE A 336 -27.10 -10.52 3.84
N MET A 337 -27.25 -9.30 4.38
CA MET A 337 -27.52 -8.09 3.58
C MET A 337 -26.35 -7.68 2.70
N ILE A 338 -25.12 -7.68 3.25
CA ILE A 338 -23.89 -7.32 2.54
C ILE A 338 -23.45 -8.46 1.63
N GLY A 339 -23.81 -9.71 1.95
CA GLY A 339 -23.56 -10.90 1.16
C GLY A 339 -22.07 -11.14 0.90
N PRO A 340 -21.67 -11.41 -0.36
CA PRO A 340 -20.28 -11.72 -0.72
C PRO A 340 -19.27 -10.61 -0.37
N ALA A 341 -19.72 -9.36 -0.23
CA ALA A 341 -18.86 -8.24 0.16
C ALA A 341 -18.50 -8.23 1.67
N SER A 342 -19.11 -9.11 2.49
CA SER A 342 -18.88 -9.16 3.95
C SER A 342 -17.42 -9.45 4.27
N PHE A 343 -16.80 -10.42 3.60
CA PHE A 343 -15.39 -10.73 3.81
C PHE A 343 -14.50 -9.51 3.52
N SER A 344 -14.73 -8.82 2.41
CA SER A 344 -13.97 -7.63 2.02
C SER A 344 -14.13 -6.50 3.03
N LEU A 345 -15.35 -6.28 3.56
CA LEU A 345 -15.64 -5.28 4.59
C LEU A 345 -14.83 -5.56 5.86
N TYR A 346 -14.99 -6.76 6.42
CA TYR A 346 -14.32 -7.10 7.68
C TYR A 346 -12.80 -7.25 7.52
N CYS A 347 -12.32 -7.58 6.32
CA CYS A 347 -10.91 -7.54 5.99
C CYS A 347 -10.33 -6.11 6.07
N LEU A 348 -11.08 -5.11 5.58
CA LEU A 348 -10.72 -3.70 5.71
C LEU A 348 -10.81 -3.20 7.16
N LEU A 349 -11.94 -3.44 7.83
CA LEU A 349 -12.17 -2.98 9.21
C LEU A 349 -11.13 -3.56 10.17
N SER A 350 -10.83 -4.86 10.05
CA SER A 350 -9.80 -5.50 10.87
C SER A 350 -8.40 -4.94 10.61
N GLU A 351 -8.09 -4.60 9.35
CA GLU A 351 -6.80 -4.01 9.01
C GLU A 351 -6.65 -2.60 9.60
N VAL A 352 -7.69 -1.77 9.50
CA VAL A 352 -7.68 -0.42 10.09
C VAL A 352 -7.62 -0.49 11.61
N SER A 353 -8.40 -1.36 12.24
CA SER A 353 -8.41 -1.56 13.69
C SER A 353 -7.06 -2.06 14.20
N MET A 354 -6.44 -3.05 13.55
CA MET A 354 -5.09 -3.52 13.90
C MET A 354 -4.02 -2.43 13.77
N ASN A 355 -4.19 -1.50 12.83
CA ASN A 355 -3.25 -0.37 12.68
C ASN A 355 -3.47 0.70 13.77
N LEU A 356 -4.67 0.83 14.31
CA LEU A 356 -4.97 1.72 15.44
C LEU A 356 -4.49 1.10 16.76
N ASP A 357 -4.97 -0.07 17.11
CA ASP A 357 -4.52 -0.87 18.25
C ASP A 357 -4.74 -2.37 18.00
N PRO A 358 -3.67 -3.12 17.71
CA PRO A 358 -3.79 -4.55 17.43
C PRO A 358 -4.19 -5.39 18.66
N ARG A 359 -4.22 -4.80 19.88
CA ARG A 359 -4.60 -5.50 21.12
C ARG A 359 -6.02 -5.20 21.56
N SER A 360 -6.72 -4.34 20.86
CA SER A 360 -8.08 -3.96 21.21
C SER A 360 -9.06 -5.14 21.06
N ASP A 361 -10.15 -5.10 21.82
CA ASP A 361 -11.24 -6.09 21.71
C ASP A 361 -11.98 -5.95 20.37
N GLU A 362 -12.02 -4.75 19.82
CA GLU A 362 -12.60 -4.43 18.52
C GLU A 362 -11.84 -5.16 17.40
N SER A 363 -10.51 -5.16 17.46
CA SER A 363 -9.68 -5.90 16.48
C SER A 363 -9.98 -7.40 16.51
N VAL A 364 -10.19 -7.98 17.69
CA VAL A 364 -10.57 -9.39 17.84
C VAL A 364 -11.97 -9.61 17.24
N CYS A 365 -12.94 -8.79 17.59
CA CYS A 365 -14.32 -8.96 17.14
C CYS A 365 -14.45 -8.85 15.61
N PHE A 366 -13.76 -7.88 14.98
CA PHE A 366 -13.74 -7.77 13.51
C PHE A 366 -13.08 -8.97 12.84
N LEU A 367 -12.01 -9.54 13.44
CA LEU A 367 -11.34 -10.72 12.91
C LEU A 367 -12.15 -12.00 13.09
N GLU A 368 -12.90 -12.14 14.18
CA GLU A 368 -13.85 -13.24 14.37
C GLU A 368 -14.99 -13.17 13.34
N THR A 369 -15.49 -11.97 13.08
CA THR A 369 -16.51 -11.76 12.05
C THR A 369 -15.93 -12.00 10.64
N LEU A 370 -14.67 -11.62 10.40
CA LEU A 370 -13.97 -11.96 9.18
C LEU A 370 -13.89 -13.46 8.95
N LEU A 371 -13.59 -14.23 10.01
CA LEU A 371 -13.51 -15.69 9.94
C LEU A 371 -14.90 -16.30 9.63
N ASP A 372 -15.96 -15.80 10.24
CA ASP A 372 -17.33 -16.27 9.98
C ASP A 372 -17.79 -15.94 8.54
N SER A 373 -17.30 -14.85 7.95
CA SER A 373 -17.61 -14.45 6.58
C SER A 373 -16.76 -15.15 5.52
N ALA A 374 -15.77 -15.96 5.93
CA ALA A 374 -14.83 -16.59 5.01
C ALA A 374 -15.44 -17.84 4.37
N GLU A 375 -15.64 -17.82 3.07
CA GLU A 375 -16.21 -18.91 2.27
C GLU A 375 -15.12 -19.83 1.71
N THR A 376 -14.03 -19.24 1.17
CA THR A 376 -12.96 -20.00 0.52
C THR A 376 -11.86 -20.38 1.51
N ILE A 377 -11.06 -21.41 1.14
CA ILE A 377 -9.90 -21.85 1.94
C ILE A 377 -8.92 -20.68 2.12
N GLN A 378 -8.65 -19.92 1.07
CA GLN A 378 -7.74 -18.77 1.11
C GLN A 378 -8.24 -17.68 2.06
N GLN A 379 -9.52 -17.39 2.06
CA GLN A 379 -10.15 -16.43 2.99
C GLN A 379 -10.02 -16.92 4.44
N LYS A 380 -10.29 -18.21 4.69
CA LYS A 380 -10.10 -18.81 6.03
C LYS A 380 -8.67 -18.72 6.52
N VAL A 381 -7.70 -19.01 5.64
CA VAL A 381 -6.27 -18.88 5.94
C VAL A 381 -5.92 -17.46 6.38
N ILE A 382 -6.36 -16.45 5.63
CA ILE A 382 -6.12 -15.03 5.95
C ILE A 382 -6.72 -14.68 7.32
N ALA A 383 -7.96 -15.11 7.58
CA ALA A 383 -8.65 -14.82 8.83
C ALA A 383 -7.97 -15.53 10.03
N TYR A 384 -7.70 -16.84 9.94
CA TYR A 384 -7.02 -17.59 10.99
C TYR A 384 -5.66 -17.02 11.33
N HIS A 385 -4.83 -16.73 10.32
CA HIS A 385 -3.49 -16.20 10.55
C HIS A 385 -3.53 -14.82 11.22
N ARG A 386 -4.38 -13.90 10.74
CA ARG A 386 -4.53 -12.56 11.32
C ARG A 386 -5.03 -12.60 12.76
N LEU A 387 -6.07 -13.39 13.02
CA LEU A 387 -6.61 -13.57 14.37
C LEU A 387 -5.57 -14.21 15.29
N GLY A 388 -4.82 -15.20 14.82
CA GLY A 388 -3.69 -15.79 15.54
C GLY A 388 -2.62 -14.76 15.92
N CYS A 389 -2.29 -13.83 15.02
CA CYS A 389 -1.35 -12.74 15.32
C CYS A 389 -1.88 -11.80 16.42
N VAL A 390 -3.16 -11.43 16.39
CA VAL A 390 -3.75 -10.55 17.39
C VAL A 390 -3.82 -11.26 18.76
N ARG A 391 -4.27 -12.51 18.81
CA ARG A 391 -4.31 -13.33 20.04
C ARG A 391 -2.90 -13.50 20.63
N PHE A 392 -1.90 -13.74 19.80
CA PHE A 392 -0.49 -13.78 20.21
C PHE A 392 -0.03 -12.46 20.84
N LEU A 393 -0.36 -11.32 20.25
CA LEU A 393 -0.05 -10.00 20.77
C LEU A 393 -0.73 -9.71 22.13
N ARG A 394 -1.90 -10.28 22.35
CA ARG A 394 -2.66 -10.22 23.62
C ARG A 394 -2.14 -11.21 24.65
N LYS A 395 -1.18 -12.07 24.29
CA LYS A 395 -0.64 -13.16 25.12
C LYS A 395 -1.63 -14.29 25.42
N GLU A 396 -2.66 -14.41 24.62
CA GLU A 396 -3.65 -15.50 24.62
C GLU A 396 -3.06 -16.69 23.82
N LEU A 397 -2.03 -17.33 24.39
CA LEU A 397 -1.15 -18.23 23.64
C LEU A 397 -1.83 -19.53 23.18
N ASP A 398 -2.77 -20.05 23.96
CA ASP A 398 -3.45 -21.33 23.65
C ASP A 398 -4.41 -21.14 22.45
N GLU A 399 -5.14 -20.02 22.41
CA GLU A 399 -6.01 -19.66 21.30
C GLU A 399 -5.21 -19.32 20.04
N ALA A 400 -4.11 -18.57 20.21
CA ALA A 400 -3.22 -18.23 19.11
C ALA A 400 -2.61 -19.49 18.46
N GLU A 401 -2.23 -20.50 19.26
CA GLU A 401 -1.68 -21.77 18.77
C GLU A 401 -2.70 -22.51 17.91
N GLN A 402 -3.95 -22.66 18.40
CA GLN A 402 -5.02 -23.33 17.63
C GLN A 402 -5.28 -22.65 16.28
N LEU A 403 -5.28 -21.31 16.27
CA LEU A 403 -5.51 -20.52 15.05
C LEU A 403 -4.33 -20.65 14.06
N PHE A 404 -3.10 -20.58 14.54
CA PHE A 404 -1.93 -20.80 13.68
C PHE A 404 -1.85 -22.26 13.16
N GLU A 405 -2.23 -23.24 13.97
CA GLU A 405 -2.32 -24.64 13.52
C GLU A 405 -3.41 -24.82 12.45
N ALA A 406 -4.57 -24.21 12.63
CA ALA A 406 -5.63 -24.23 11.64
C ALA A 406 -5.17 -23.61 10.30
N ALA A 407 -4.53 -22.43 10.33
CA ALA A 407 -3.97 -21.82 9.13
C ALA A 407 -2.87 -22.67 8.48
N PHE A 408 -1.97 -23.26 9.29
CA PHE A 408 -0.88 -24.11 8.81
C PHE A 408 -1.41 -25.39 8.14
N ASN A 409 -2.40 -26.04 8.72
CA ASN A 409 -3.03 -27.25 8.19
C ASN A 409 -3.80 -26.98 6.87
N LEU A 410 -4.26 -25.74 6.65
CA LEU A 410 -4.84 -25.30 5.39
C LEU A 410 -3.78 -24.88 4.34
N GLY A 411 -2.49 -25.06 4.62
CA GLY A 411 -1.39 -24.82 3.69
C GLY A 411 -0.68 -23.47 3.86
N HIS A 412 -1.01 -22.67 4.86
CA HIS A 412 -0.29 -21.40 5.12
C HIS A 412 1.00 -21.65 5.92
N THR A 413 2.04 -22.02 5.22
CA THR A 413 3.34 -22.40 5.82
C THR A 413 3.92 -21.32 6.73
N TYR A 414 3.69 -20.02 6.43
CA TYR A 414 4.21 -18.93 7.25
C TYR A 414 3.64 -18.93 8.68
N SER A 415 2.47 -19.53 8.93
CA SER A 415 1.90 -19.65 10.29
C SER A 415 2.78 -20.48 11.24
N VAL A 416 3.73 -21.28 10.74
CA VAL A 416 4.74 -21.96 11.57
C VAL A 416 5.56 -20.97 12.42
N VAL A 417 5.73 -19.72 11.96
CA VAL A 417 6.41 -18.66 12.74
C VAL A 417 5.70 -18.42 14.06
N GLY A 418 4.37 -18.29 14.02
CA GLY A 418 3.55 -18.12 15.23
C GLY A 418 3.69 -19.31 16.19
N LEU A 419 3.60 -20.54 15.66
CA LEU A 419 3.77 -21.77 16.44
C LEU A 419 5.16 -21.86 17.08
N ALA A 420 6.21 -21.56 16.33
CA ALA A 420 7.59 -21.56 16.84
C ALA A 420 7.81 -20.53 17.95
N ARG A 421 7.23 -19.32 17.79
CA ARG A 421 7.28 -18.26 18.81
C ARG A 421 6.57 -18.66 20.10
N ILE A 422 5.38 -19.26 19.99
CA ILE A 422 4.64 -19.76 21.15
C ILE A 422 5.44 -20.85 21.87
N GLY A 423 5.97 -21.84 21.12
CA GLY A 423 6.84 -22.86 21.68
C GLY A 423 8.07 -22.29 22.40
N HIS A 424 8.70 -21.26 21.82
CA HIS A 424 9.83 -20.59 22.46
C HIS A 424 9.45 -19.85 23.75
N ILE A 425 8.33 -19.13 23.78
CA ILE A 425 7.82 -18.46 24.99
C ILE A 425 7.55 -19.45 26.11
N ARG A 426 7.06 -20.64 25.78
CA ARG A 426 6.85 -21.76 26.74
C ARG A 426 8.15 -22.49 27.15
N GLY A 427 9.30 -22.05 26.65
CA GLY A 427 10.61 -22.64 26.97
C GLY A 427 11.02 -23.84 26.09
N HIS A 428 10.24 -24.16 25.06
CA HIS A 428 10.50 -25.29 24.16
C HIS A 428 11.33 -24.88 22.92
N LYS A 429 12.47 -24.21 23.16
CA LYS A 429 13.35 -23.65 22.11
C LYS A 429 13.78 -24.71 21.07
N ARG A 430 14.13 -25.92 21.55
CA ARG A 430 14.54 -27.00 20.65
C ARG A 430 13.43 -27.46 19.75
N TRP A 431 12.21 -27.60 20.25
CA TRP A 431 11.03 -27.97 19.46
C TRP A 431 10.73 -26.92 18.38
N ALA A 432 10.83 -25.62 18.71
CA ALA A 432 10.64 -24.53 17.73
C ALA A 432 11.65 -24.65 16.58
N TYR A 433 12.92 -24.91 16.88
CA TYR A 433 13.95 -25.14 15.88
C TYR A 433 13.66 -26.38 15.02
N GLU A 434 13.29 -27.52 15.60
CA GLU A 434 12.98 -28.76 14.91
C GLU A 434 11.75 -28.61 13.97
N LYS A 435 10.72 -27.87 14.43
CA LYS A 435 9.52 -27.57 13.64
C LYS A 435 9.86 -26.77 12.37
N LEU A 436 10.67 -25.71 12.50
CA LEU A 436 11.13 -24.93 11.35
C LEU A 436 12.06 -25.70 10.43
N SER A 437 12.98 -26.50 10.98
CA SER A 437 13.88 -27.36 10.20
C SER A 437 13.11 -28.36 9.35
N ALA A 438 12.01 -28.91 9.88
CA ALA A 438 11.13 -29.81 9.12
C ALA A 438 10.47 -29.07 7.92
N VAL A 439 10.02 -27.84 8.13
CA VAL A 439 9.44 -27.03 7.04
C VAL A 439 10.50 -26.68 6.00
N ILE A 440 11.70 -26.28 6.40
CA ILE A 440 12.84 -25.98 5.51
C ILE A 440 13.18 -27.20 4.65
N SER A 441 13.11 -28.40 5.23
CA SER A 441 13.45 -29.66 4.53
C SER A 441 12.35 -30.16 3.60
N SER A 442 11.08 -29.81 3.87
CA SER A 442 9.91 -30.29 3.13
C SER A 442 9.45 -29.36 2.01
N SER A 443 9.96 -28.14 1.96
CA SER A 443 9.56 -27.10 0.99
C SER A 443 10.78 -26.45 0.35
N THR A 444 10.57 -25.65 -0.69
CA THR A 444 11.60 -24.74 -1.22
C THR A 444 11.95 -23.70 -0.14
N PRO A 445 13.17 -23.68 0.38
CA PRO A 445 13.52 -22.83 1.49
C PRO A 445 13.51 -21.34 1.09
N LEU A 446 12.93 -20.51 1.94
CA LEU A 446 12.86 -19.05 1.79
C LEU A 446 13.68 -18.36 2.89
N GLY A 447 14.14 -17.14 2.62
CA GLY A 447 14.97 -16.36 3.55
C GLY A 447 14.36 -16.19 4.94
N TRP A 448 13.04 -15.93 5.02
CA TRP A 448 12.36 -15.77 6.29
C TRP A 448 12.38 -17.03 7.17
N MET A 449 12.44 -18.22 6.57
CA MET A 449 12.51 -19.49 7.32
C MET A 449 13.82 -19.59 8.09
N TYR A 450 14.94 -19.25 7.45
CA TYR A 450 16.25 -19.22 8.09
C TYR A 450 16.38 -18.04 9.07
N GLN A 451 15.82 -16.89 8.76
CA GLN A 451 15.75 -15.77 9.71
C GLN A 451 15.06 -16.19 11.00
N GLU A 452 13.91 -16.85 10.90
CA GLU A 452 13.18 -17.33 12.07
C GLU A 452 13.93 -18.45 12.80
N SER A 453 14.49 -19.42 12.07
CA SER A 453 15.31 -20.50 12.63
C SER A 453 16.49 -19.97 13.45
N SER A 454 17.10 -18.86 13.01
CA SER A 454 18.23 -18.22 13.69
C SER A 454 17.91 -17.75 15.11
N LEU A 455 16.64 -17.57 15.44
CA LEU A 455 16.20 -17.15 16.79
C LEU A 455 16.31 -18.29 17.82
N TYR A 456 16.25 -19.54 17.34
CA TYR A 456 16.18 -20.75 18.18
C TYR A 456 17.47 -21.55 18.20
N CYS A 457 18.49 -21.16 17.46
CA CYS A 457 19.83 -21.76 17.49
C CYS A 457 20.88 -20.77 18.04
N GLU A 458 22.09 -21.26 18.31
CA GLU A 458 23.20 -20.47 18.85
C GLU A 458 24.52 -20.82 18.15
N GLY A 459 25.54 -19.99 18.36
CA GLY A 459 26.88 -20.23 17.82
C GLY A 459 26.95 -20.16 16.28
N GLU A 460 27.73 -21.06 15.67
CA GLU A 460 27.95 -21.09 14.21
C GLU A 460 26.65 -21.32 13.41
N LYS A 461 25.76 -22.19 13.90
CA LYS A 461 24.47 -22.44 13.24
C LYS A 461 23.63 -21.19 13.07
N ARG A 462 23.65 -20.29 14.06
CA ARG A 462 22.93 -19.01 13.97
C ARG A 462 23.52 -18.13 12.87
N TRP A 463 24.84 -18.08 12.75
CA TRP A 463 25.50 -17.36 11.69
C TRP A 463 25.18 -17.92 10.30
N ASP A 464 25.24 -19.24 10.15
CA ASP A 464 24.90 -19.94 8.91
C ASP A 464 23.45 -19.67 8.49
N ASP A 465 22.51 -19.72 9.44
CA ASP A 465 21.10 -19.41 9.18
C ASP A 465 20.90 -17.94 8.78
N LEU A 466 21.57 -17.00 9.44
CA LEU A 466 21.51 -15.57 9.08
C LEU A 466 22.16 -15.29 7.72
N GLU A 467 23.19 -16.04 7.33
CA GLU A 467 23.83 -15.90 6.03
C GLU A 467 22.93 -16.44 4.92
N LYS A 468 22.36 -17.63 5.09
CA LYS A 468 21.36 -18.18 4.18
C LYS A 468 20.11 -17.31 4.07
N ALA A 469 19.66 -16.71 5.18
CA ALA A 469 18.54 -15.79 5.16
C ALA A 469 18.81 -14.60 4.21
N THR A 470 19.99 -13.96 4.31
CA THR A 470 20.36 -12.82 3.43
C THR A 470 20.71 -13.27 2.01
N GLU A 471 21.14 -14.50 1.82
CA GLU A 471 21.41 -15.06 0.49
C GLU A 471 20.10 -15.29 -0.28
N LEU A 472 19.07 -15.83 0.39
CA LEU A 472 17.77 -16.15 -0.22
C LEU A 472 16.85 -14.93 -0.29
N ASP A 473 16.89 -14.05 0.71
CA ASP A 473 16.11 -12.80 0.74
C ASP A 473 16.94 -11.65 1.31
N PRO A 474 17.64 -10.91 0.47
CA PRO A 474 18.46 -9.79 0.91
C PRO A 474 17.66 -8.60 1.46
N THR A 475 16.34 -8.61 1.36
CA THR A 475 15.48 -7.52 1.86
C THR A 475 15.18 -7.61 3.35
N LEU A 476 15.53 -8.72 4.01
CA LEU A 476 15.34 -8.93 5.44
C LEU A 476 16.31 -8.07 6.25
N THR A 477 15.80 -7.21 7.12
CA THR A 477 16.61 -6.27 7.92
C THR A 477 17.26 -6.92 9.12
N TYR A 478 16.56 -7.83 9.79
CA TYR A 478 17.02 -8.47 11.02
C TYR A 478 18.39 -9.16 10.91
N PRO A 479 18.70 -9.95 9.85
CA PRO A 479 20.01 -10.59 9.74
C PRO A 479 21.18 -9.60 9.72
N TYR A 480 21.05 -8.50 9.01
CA TYR A 480 22.08 -7.45 8.97
C TYR A 480 22.23 -6.74 10.31
N MET A 481 21.11 -6.40 10.96
CA MET A 481 21.10 -5.75 12.26
C MET A 481 21.75 -6.65 13.32
N TYR A 482 21.41 -7.95 13.34
CA TYR A 482 21.98 -8.88 14.31
C TYR A 482 23.49 -9.08 14.11
N LYS A 483 23.92 -9.28 12.85
CA LYS A 483 25.34 -9.41 12.50
C LYS A 483 26.10 -8.14 12.89
N ALA A 484 25.61 -6.95 12.49
CA ALA A 484 26.24 -5.68 12.81
C ALA A 484 26.34 -5.45 14.32
N ALA A 485 25.27 -5.69 15.08
CA ALA A 485 25.28 -5.58 16.53
C ALA A 485 26.26 -6.57 17.18
N SER A 486 26.33 -7.80 16.67
CA SER A 486 27.27 -8.82 17.18
C SER A 486 28.72 -8.46 16.92
N LEU A 487 29.03 -7.89 15.74
CA LEU A 487 30.37 -7.40 15.41
C LEU A 487 30.75 -6.17 16.27
N MET A 488 29.80 -5.26 16.49
CA MET A 488 30.00 -4.10 17.36
C MET A 488 30.31 -4.53 18.80
N ARG A 489 29.64 -5.55 19.32
CA ARG A 489 29.93 -6.15 20.64
C ARG A 489 31.34 -6.76 20.73
N LYS A 490 31.85 -7.28 19.62
CA LYS A 490 33.23 -7.78 19.51
C LYS A 490 34.26 -6.67 19.26
N GLN A 491 33.82 -5.40 19.29
CA GLN A 491 34.65 -4.22 19.00
C GLN A 491 35.18 -4.16 17.55
N ASP A 492 34.65 -4.95 16.64
CA ASP A 492 34.94 -4.85 15.20
C ASP A 492 34.00 -3.82 14.54
N VAL A 493 34.31 -2.55 14.81
CA VAL A 493 33.51 -1.39 14.37
C VAL A 493 33.43 -1.31 12.86
N GLN A 494 34.55 -1.59 12.17
CA GLN A 494 34.62 -1.46 10.72
C GLN A 494 33.70 -2.47 10.01
N SER A 495 33.72 -3.72 10.45
CA SER A 495 32.85 -4.76 9.91
C SER A 495 31.39 -4.53 10.29
N ALA A 496 31.12 -4.05 11.54
CA ALA A 496 29.76 -3.71 11.97
C ALA A 496 29.12 -2.61 11.10
N LEU A 497 29.85 -1.52 10.87
CA LEU A 497 29.39 -0.43 9.99
C LEU A 497 29.27 -0.88 8.53
N SER A 498 30.17 -1.74 8.05
CA SER A 498 30.08 -2.29 6.70
C SER A 498 28.82 -3.12 6.51
N GLU A 499 28.45 -3.97 7.49
CA GLU A 499 27.26 -4.82 7.41
C GLU A 499 25.97 -4.01 7.42
N ILE A 500 25.83 -3.01 8.31
CA ILE A 500 24.63 -2.18 8.36
C ILE A 500 24.53 -1.24 7.14
N ASN A 501 25.66 -0.74 6.62
CA ASN A 501 25.69 0.08 5.42
C ASN A 501 25.32 -0.71 4.16
N ARG A 502 25.54 -2.02 4.16
CA ARG A 502 25.18 -2.89 3.04
C ARG A 502 23.67 -2.83 2.77
N ILE A 503 22.82 -3.01 3.79
CA ILE A 503 21.37 -2.92 3.60
C ILE A 503 20.91 -1.49 3.35
N LEU A 504 21.47 -0.49 4.02
CA LEU A 504 21.13 0.91 3.83
C LEU A 504 21.50 1.44 2.43
N GLY A 505 22.38 0.74 1.71
CA GLY A 505 22.73 1.06 0.33
C GLY A 505 21.62 0.83 -0.70
N PHE A 506 20.69 -0.07 -0.42
CA PHE A 506 19.58 -0.38 -1.34
C PHE A 506 18.18 -0.34 -0.69
N LYS A 507 18.11 -0.37 0.64
CA LYS A 507 16.85 -0.29 1.40
C LYS A 507 17.00 0.65 2.59
N LEU A 508 16.34 1.79 2.52
CA LEU A 508 16.37 2.79 3.59
C LEU A 508 15.37 2.42 4.70
N ALA A 509 15.76 1.53 5.60
CA ALA A 509 14.95 1.03 6.70
C ALA A 509 15.18 1.82 8.00
N LEU A 510 14.10 2.28 8.63
CA LEU A 510 14.16 3.09 9.85
C LEU A 510 14.90 2.39 11.00
N GLU A 511 14.64 1.11 11.21
CA GLU A 511 15.27 0.29 12.24
C GLU A 511 16.79 0.13 12.01
N CYS A 512 17.22 0.08 10.75
CA CYS A 512 18.64 0.02 10.40
C CYS A 512 19.34 1.37 10.61
N LEU A 513 18.66 2.48 10.27
CA LEU A 513 19.15 3.82 10.57
C LEU A 513 19.25 4.08 12.06
N GLU A 514 18.26 3.65 12.86
CA GLU A 514 18.27 3.75 14.32
C GLU A 514 19.44 2.97 14.91
N LEU A 515 19.70 1.74 14.45
CA LEU A 515 20.83 0.95 14.91
C LEU A 515 22.17 1.61 14.56
N ARG A 516 22.33 2.13 13.35
CA ARG A 516 23.55 2.84 12.95
C ARG A 516 23.74 4.14 13.70
N PHE A 517 22.67 4.87 13.95
CA PHE A 517 22.65 6.03 14.85
C PHE A 517 23.16 5.67 16.25
N CYS A 518 22.72 4.54 16.83
CA CYS A 518 23.24 4.04 18.10
C CYS A 518 24.75 3.75 18.04
N PHE A 519 25.24 3.18 16.93
CA PHE A 519 26.66 2.93 16.76
C PHE A 519 27.47 4.24 16.74
N TYR A 520 27.01 5.26 16.01
CA TYR A 520 27.68 6.56 15.96
C TYR A 520 27.64 7.28 17.31
N LEU A 521 26.56 7.15 18.07
CA LEU A 521 26.51 7.66 19.44
C LEU A 521 27.55 6.96 20.34
N ALA A 522 27.68 5.64 20.22
CA ALA A 522 28.66 4.85 20.98
C ALA A 522 30.10 5.23 20.63
N LEU A 523 30.35 5.62 19.38
CA LEU A 523 31.66 6.07 18.88
C LEU A 523 31.90 7.56 19.13
N GLU A 524 30.95 8.28 19.74
CA GLU A 524 30.98 9.74 19.92
C GLU A 524 31.10 10.55 18.61
N ASP A 525 30.74 9.91 17.47
CA ASP A 525 30.66 10.60 16.18
C ASP A 525 29.29 11.27 16.01
N TYR A 526 29.12 12.39 16.70
CA TYR A 526 27.85 13.13 16.68
C TYR A 526 27.51 13.70 15.31
N ARG A 527 28.51 13.91 14.45
CA ARG A 527 28.32 14.41 13.10
C ARG A 527 27.61 13.38 12.20
N LEU A 528 28.02 12.14 12.28
CA LEU A 528 27.35 11.06 11.57
C LEU A 528 26.04 10.66 12.25
N ALA A 529 25.96 10.70 13.57
CA ALA A 529 24.73 10.46 14.31
C ALA A 529 23.62 11.45 13.92
N ILE A 530 23.93 12.76 13.78
CA ILE A 530 22.93 13.74 13.35
C ILE A 530 22.47 13.52 11.91
N CYS A 531 23.32 12.99 11.03
CA CYS A 531 22.92 12.62 9.67
C CYS A 531 21.83 11.54 9.69
N ASP A 532 21.99 10.49 10.50
CA ASP A 532 21.03 9.40 10.58
C ASP A 532 19.71 9.84 11.23
N ILE A 533 19.75 10.63 12.31
CA ILE A 533 18.53 11.10 12.98
C ILE A 533 17.73 12.07 12.10
N GLN A 534 18.38 12.90 11.27
CA GLN A 534 17.73 13.77 10.31
C GLN A 534 17.11 13.00 9.14
N ALA A 535 17.76 11.92 8.69
CA ALA A 535 17.18 11.02 7.71
C ALA A 535 15.94 10.29 8.28
N ILE A 536 15.99 9.82 9.51
CA ILE A 536 14.85 9.23 10.23
C ILE A 536 13.68 10.22 10.29
N LEU A 537 13.92 11.46 10.69
CA LEU A 537 12.89 12.51 10.77
C LEU A 537 12.32 12.89 9.40
N THR A 538 13.10 12.80 8.34
CA THR A 538 12.61 12.98 6.97
C THR A 538 11.66 11.85 6.57
N LEU A 539 11.98 10.61 6.92
CA LEU A 539 11.15 9.44 6.63
C LEU A 539 9.90 9.35 7.52
N CYS A 540 10.03 9.70 8.77
CA CYS A 540 8.96 9.64 9.78
C CYS A 540 9.15 10.76 10.82
N PRO A 541 8.45 11.90 10.69
CA PRO A 541 8.63 13.06 11.57
C PRO A 541 8.34 12.77 13.05
N ASP A 542 7.41 11.87 13.33
CA ASP A 542 6.98 11.51 14.68
C ASP A 542 7.71 10.26 15.22
N TYR A 543 8.81 9.84 14.57
CA TYR A 543 9.53 8.64 14.96
C TYR A 543 10.07 8.73 16.39
N ARG A 544 9.92 7.65 17.12
CA ARG A 544 10.42 7.52 18.47
C ARG A 544 11.46 6.41 18.52
N VAL A 545 12.66 6.75 18.91
CA VAL A 545 13.81 5.86 19.04
C VAL A 545 13.80 5.11 20.38
N PHE A 546 14.64 4.12 20.52
CA PHE A 546 14.81 3.29 21.73
C PHE A 546 13.50 2.65 22.19
N GLU A 547 12.90 1.85 21.32
CA GLU A 547 11.62 1.18 21.58
C GLU A 547 10.49 2.17 21.97
N GLY A 548 10.46 3.33 21.34
CA GLY A 548 9.41 4.33 21.55
C GLY A 548 9.61 5.27 22.74
N ARG A 549 10.79 5.24 23.39
CA ARG A 549 11.04 6.00 24.62
C ARG A 549 11.30 7.48 24.39
N VAL A 550 12.01 7.84 23.32
CA VAL A 550 12.47 9.22 23.08
C VAL A 550 12.09 9.64 21.66
N ALA A 551 11.51 10.84 21.52
CA ALA A 551 11.25 11.39 20.21
C ALA A 551 12.55 11.72 19.46
N ALA A 552 12.66 11.32 18.21
CA ALA A 552 13.83 11.57 17.38
C ALA A 552 14.17 13.07 17.30
N LEU A 553 13.15 13.94 17.25
CA LEU A 553 13.31 15.38 17.25
C LEU A 553 14.03 15.92 18.51
N GLN A 554 13.75 15.35 19.70
CA GLN A 554 14.42 15.74 20.93
C GLN A 554 15.91 15.40 20.88
N LEU A 555 16.26 14.19 20.40
CA LEU A 555 17.66 13.78 20.26
C LEU A 555 18.42 14.65 19.25
N ARG A 556 17.78 14.96 18.14
CA ARG A 556 18.36 15.85 17.15
C ARG A 556 18.66 17.25 17.74
N THR A 557 17.74 17.80 18.54
CA THR A 557 17.94 19.11 19.19
C THR A 557 19.14 19.10 20.13
N LEU A 558 19.33 18.01 20.89
CA LEU A 558 20.47 17.83 21.76
C LEU A 558 21.80 17.66 21.01
N LEU A 559 21.79 16.91 19.91
CA LEU A 559 22.99 16.67 19.11
C LEU A 559 23.46 17.92 18.36
N ARG A 560 22.53 18.83 18.04
CA ARG A 560 22.85 20.08 17.35
C ARG A 560 23.89 20.94 18.10
N GLU A 561 23.92 20.90 19.40
CA GLU A 561 24.89 21.63 20.22
C GLU A 561 26.33 21.12 20.05
N HIS A 562 26.49 19.92 19.52
CA HIS A 562 27.79 19.25 19.33
C HIS A 562 28.28 19.30 17.87
N VAL A 563 27.51 19.92 16.95
CA VAL A 563 27.87 20.01 15.55
C VAL A 563 27.98 21.48 15.15
N GLU A 564 29.02 21.79 14.38
CA GLU A 564 29.27 23.13 13.83
C GLU A 564 28.06 23.62 13.03
N SER A 565 27.67 24.85 13.23
CA SER A 565 26.65 25.52 12.43
C SER A 565 27.23 25.90 11.06
N TRP A 566 26.63 25.37 10.00
CA TRP A 566 27.02 25.73 8.63
C TRP A 566 26.23 26.96 8.17
N THR A 567 26.90 27.82 7.41
CA THR A 567 26.24 28.86 6.65
C THR A 567 25.40 28.25 5.53
N GLU A 568 24.46 29.01 4.98
CA GLU A 568 23.66 28.56 3.83
C GLU A 568 24.56 28.16 2.63
N ALA A 569 25.60 28.92 2.36
CA ALA A 569 26.56 28.60 1.30
C ALA A 569 27.30 27.29 1.56
N ASP A 570 27.69 27.02 2.82
CA ASP A 570 28.32 25.76 3.21
C ASP A 570 27.35 24.57 3.01
N CYS A 571 26.09 24.73 3.38
CA CYS A 571 25.06 23.71 3.17
C CYS A 571 24.91 23.37 1.69
N TRP A 572 24.85 24.36 0.81
CA TRP A 572 24.78 24.15 -0.64
C TRP A 572 26.03 23.44 -1.19
N LEU A 573 27.22 23.80 -0.72
CA LEU A 573 28.46 23.10 -1.08
C LEU A 573 28.45 21.65 -0.64
N GLN A 574 28.06 21.39 0.61
CA GLN A 574 27.94 20.03 1.13
C GLN A 574 26.90 19.20 0.37
N LEU A 575 25.76 19.79 0.01
CA LEU A 575 24.74 19.12 -0.78
C LEU A 575 25.29 18.73 -2.16
N TYR A 576 26.01 19.60 -2.83
CA TYR A 576 26.62 19.31 -4.13
C TYR A 576 27.66 18.20 -4.07
N ASP A 577 28.53 18.21 -3.06
CA ASP A 577 29.56 17.21 -2.88
C ASP A 577 28.96 15.83 -2.56
N ARG A 578 27.99 15.75 -1.67
CA ARG A 578 27.28 14.51 -1.32
C ARG A 578 26.46 13.97 -2.48
N TRP A 579 25.76 14.84 -3.18
CA TRP A 579 25.00 14.45 -4.38
C TRP A 579 25.92 13.89 -5.48
N SER A 580 27.08 14.49 -5.65
CA SER A 580 28.08 14.05 -6.62
C SER A 580 28.72 12.71 -6.27
N SER A 581 28.88 12.40 -5.00
CA SER A 581 29.39 11.13 -4.49
C SER A 581 28.32 10.06 -4.28
N VAL A 582 27.04 10.39 -4.57
CA VAL A 582 25.88 9.50 -4.34
C VAL A 582 25.73 9.12 -2.85
N ASP A 583 26.05 10.07 -1.97
CA ASP A 583 25.72 9.99 -0.53
C ASP A 583 24.32 10.54 -0.29
N ASP A 584 23.32 9.69 -0.50
CA ASP A 584 21.91 10.08 -0.48
C ASP A 584 21.40 10.38 0.94
N ILE A 585 21.82 9.61 1.93
CA ILE A 585 21.46 9.84 3.35
C ILE A 585 22.08 11.15 3.85
N GLY A 586 23.34 11.39 3.55
CA GLY A 586 23.97 12.64 3.87
C GLY A 586 23.35 13.83 3.14
N SER A 587 22.87 13.65 1.91
CA SER A 587 22.13 14.68 1.16
C SER A 587 20.79 15.00 1.82
N LEU A 588 20.02 14.01 2.29
CA LEU A 588 18.79 14.21 3.07
C LEU A 588 19.05 15.01 4.35
N SER A 589 20.11 14.67 5.05
CA SER A 589 20.53 15.35 6.27
C SER A 589 20.82 16.85 6.02
N VAL A 590 21.56 17.18 4.98
CA VAL A 590 21.86 18.58 4.61
C VAL A 590 20.59 19.34 4.24
N ILE A 591 19.69 18.75 3.44
CA ILE A 591 18.41 19.38 3.09
C ILE A 591 17.57 19.61 4.35
N TYR A 592 17.52 18.64 5.26
CA TYR A 592 16.80 18.79 6.52
C TYR A 592 17.32 19.98 7.35
N GLN A 593 18.64 20.15 7.42
CA GLN A 593 19.28 21.27 8.11
C GLN A 593 18.95 22.61 7.46
N MET A 594 18.95 22.69 6.12
CA MET A 594 18.59 23.89 5.37
C MET A 594 17.13 24.29 5.60
N LEU A 595 16.19 23.32 5.65
CA LEU A 595 14.76 23.57 5.87
C LEU A 595 14.45 24.29 7.19
N GLU A 596 15.34 24.23 8.17
CA GLU A 596 15.16 24.92 9.45
C GLU A 596 15.48 26.41 9.39
N SER A 597 16.41 26.81 8.53
CA SER A 597 16.96 28.16 8.47
C SER A 597 16.50 28.98 7.29
N ASP A 598 15.92 28.36 6.23
CA ASP A 598 15.70 28.99 4.95
C ASP A 598 14.27 29.46 4.73
N ALA A 599 14.14 30.59 4.00
CA ALA A 599 12.89 31.14 3.49
C ALA A 599 12.40 30.37 2.23
N ALA A 600 13.28 29.71 1.49
CA ALA A 600 12.96 28.99 0.24
C ALA A 600 12.50 27.54 0.47
N LYS A 601 11.67 27.30 1.49
CA LYS A 601 11.25 25.95 1.89
C LYS A 601 10.63 25.12 0.77
N GLY A 602 9.86 25.74 -0.13
CA GLY A 602 9.21 25.05 -1.24
C GLY A 602 10.22 24.33 -2.13
N VAL A 603 11.29 25.01 -2.54
CA VAL A 603 12.36 24.45 -3.38
C VAL A 603 13.08 23.31 -2.65
N LEU A 604 13.38 23.47 -1.36
CA LEU A 604 14.09 22.45 -0.59
C LEU A 604 13.24 21.18 -0.39
N TYR A 605 11.97 21.31 -0.07
CA TYR A 605 11.05 20.17 -0.01
C TYR A 605 10.92 19.48 -1.36
N PHE A 606 10.91 20.23 -2.45
CA PHE A 606 10.93 19.63 -3.79
C PHE A 606 12.22 18.87 -4.08
N ARG A 607 13.39 19.39 -3.69
CA ARG A 607 14.67 18.64 -3.81
C ARG A 607 14.66 17.38 -2.94
N GLN A 608 14.08 17.46 -1.75
CA GLN A 608 13.91 16.32 -0.86
C GLN A 608 13.04 15.24 -1.49
N SER A 609 11.93 15.61 -2.13
CA SER A 609 11.05 14.63 -2.80
C SER A 609 11.75 13.88 -3.93
N LEU A 610 12.51 14.59 -4.77
CA LEU A 610 13.29 13.97 -5.85
C LEU A 610 14.33 12.98 -5.33
N LEU A 611 14.95 13.29 -4.20
CA LEU A 611 15.92 12.41 -3.55
C LEU A 611 15.25 11.17 -2.95
N LEU A 612 14.10 11.34 -2.31
CA LEU A 612 13.32 10.26 -1.72
C LEU A 612 12.76 9.29 -2.76
N LEU A 613 12.36 9.80 -3.94
CA LEU A 613 11.97 8.95 -5.09
C LEU A 613 13.16 8.09 -5.55
N ARG A 614 14.36 8.68 -5.61
CA ARG A 614 15.58 7.93 -5.96
C ARG A 614 15.92 6.85 -4.95
N LEU A 615 15.60 7.06 -3.68
CA LEU A 615 15.78 6.11 -2.57
C LEU A 615 14.64 5.08 -2.46
N ASN A 616 13.70 5.09 -3.40
CA ASN A 616 12.52 4.23 -3.39
C ASN A 616 11.65 4.38 -2.13
N CYS A 617 11.48 5.62 -1.66
CA CYS A 617 10.64 6.01 -0.53
C CYS A 617 9.45 6.88 -1.01
N PRO A 618 8.50 6.31 -1.78
CA PRO A 618 7.45 7.09 -2.47
C PRO A 618 6.52 7.85 -1.50
N ASP A 619 6.17 7.28 -0.36
CA ASP A 619 5.28 7.92 0.60
C ASP A 619 5.93 9.15 1.26
N ALA A 620 7.22 9.05 1.60
CA ALA A 620 7.98 10.20 2.11
C ALA A 620 8.21 11.26 1.02
N ALA A 621 8.42 10.84 -0.24
CA ALA A 621 8.55 11.74 -1.38
C ALA A 621 7.25 12.51 -1.62
N MET A 622 6.10 11.85 -1.56
CA MET A 622 4.78 12.49 -1.71
C MET A 622 4.54 13.52 -0.60
N ARG A 623 4.81 13.19 0.67
CA ARG A 623 4.72 14.17 1.76
C ARG A 623 5.61 15.39 1.51
N SER A 624 6.82 15.19 1.04
CA SER A 624 7.73 16.29 0.70
C SER A 624 7.20 17.12 -0.48
N SER A 625 6.60 16.52 -1.50
CA SER A 625 5.97 17.21 -2.62
C SER A 625 4.76 18.05 -2.19
N GLN A 626 3.94 17.56 -1.26
CA GLN A 626 2.83 18.30 -0.66
C GLN A 626 3.32 19.50 0.14
N LEU A 627 4.38 19.32 0.94
CA LEU A 627 5.00 20.42 1.67
C LEU A 627 5.63 21.45 0.72
N ALA A 628 6.24 21.01 -0.39
CA ALA A 628 6.73 21.91 -1.43
C ALA A 628 5.59 22.76 -1.99
N ARG A 629 4.44 22.17 -2.31
CA ARG A 629 3.23 22.85 -2.76
C ARG A 629 2.72 23.87 -1.74
N GLN A 630 2.65 23.48 -0.46
CA GLN A 630 2.16 24.37 0.63
C GLN A 630 3.09 25.56 0.87
N HIS A 631 4.39 25.39 0.69
CA HIS A 631 5.41 26.41 0.87
C HIS A 631 5.88 27.07 -0.43
N ALA A 632 5.14 26.90 -1.53
CA ALA A 632 5.45 27.56 -2.79
C ALA A 632 5.42 29.10 -2.63
N SER A 633 6.45 29.76 -3.13
CA SER A 633 6.60 31.23 -3.01
C SER A 633 5.70 32.03 -3.96
N SER A 634 5.13 31.34 -4.96
CA SER A 634 4.34 31.96 -6.03
C SER A 634 3.42 30.94 -6.70
N GLU A 635 2.41 31.46 -7.41
CA GLU A 635 1.44 30.63 -8.14
C GLU A 635 2.11 29.76 -9.21
N HIS A 636 3.05 30.31 -10.00
CA HIS A 636 3.75 29.54 -11.03
C HIS A 636 4.58 28.40 -10.45
N GLU A 637 5.15 28.57 -9.27
CA GLU A 637 5.91 27.55 -8.56
C GLU A 637 4.97 26.47 -8.00
N ARG A 638 3.83 26.86 -7.45
CA ARG A 638 2.79 25.92 -6.98
C ARG A 638 2.32 25.01 -8.11
N LEU A 639 2.01 25.58 -9.28
CA LEU A 639 1.58 24.82 -10.46
C LEU A 639 2.62 23.80 -10.91
N VAL A 640 3.91 24.12 -10.81
CA VAL A 640 4.98 23.15 -11.11
C VAL A 640 4.96 21.97 -10.14
N TYR A 641 4.82 22.23 -8.84
CA TYR A 641 4.77 21.14 -7.85
C TYR A 641 3.51 20.29 -8.00
N GLU A 642 2.36 20.90 -8.27
CA GLU A 642 1.13 20.20 -8.64
C GLU A 642 1.31 19.34 -9.89
N GLY A 643 1.97 19.86 -10.91
CA GLY A 643 2.29 19.12 -12.14
C GLY A 643 3.19 17.91 -11.89
N TRP A 644 4.22 18.04 -11.02
CA TRP A 644 5.04 16.90 -10.64
C TRP A 644 4.28 15.84 -9.84
N ILE A 645 3.39 16.23 -8.91
CA ILE A 645 2.53 15.31 -8.17
C ILE A 645 1.66 14.52 -9.14
N LEU A 646 1.00 15.19 -10.09
CA LEU A 646 0.17 14.55 -11.10
C LEU A 646 0.98 13.61 -11.99
N TYR A 647 2.16 14.03 -12.46
CA TYR A 647 3.04 13.19 -13.26
C TYR A 647 3.48 11.93 -12.51
N ASP A 648 3.98 12.07 -11.27
CA ASP A 648 4.47 10.93 -10.46
C ASP A 648 3.34 9.95 -10.07
N THR A 649 2.08 10.40 -10.11
CA THR A 649 0.90 9.56 -9.86
C THR A 649 0.26 8.98 -11.12
N GLY A 650 0.87 9.21 -12.30
CA GLY A 650 0.45 8.63 -13.58
C GLY A 650 -0.51 9.48 -14.40
N HIS A 651 -0.74 10.73 -13.99
CA HIS A 651 -1.60 11.71 -14.69
C HIS A 651 -0.74 12.65 -15.53
N CYS A 652 -0.05 12.08 -16.55
CA CYS A 652 0.96 12.80 -17.33
C CYS A 652 0.40 13.97 -18.13
N GLU A 653 -0.80 13.82 -18.72
CA GLU A 653 -1.45 14.89 -19.49
C GLU A 653 -1.81 16.09 -18.63
N GLU A 654 -2.36 15.86 -17.45
CA GLU A 654 -2.73 16.90 -16.49
C GLU A 654 -1.48 17.57 -15.91
N GLY A 655 -0.42 16.79 -15.65
CA GLY A 655 0.88 17.31 -15.28
C GLY A 655 1.48 18.22 -16.34
N LEU A 656 1.32 17.86 -17.61
CA LEU A 656 1.72 18.68 -18.76
C LEU A 656 0.92 19.97 -18.83
N GLN A 657 -0.41 19.92 -18.64
CA GLN A 657 -1.28 21.10 -18.60
C GLN A 657 -0.84 22.08 -17.48
N LYS A 658 -0.54 21.59 -16.28
CA LYS A 658 -0.04 22.41 -15.18
C LYS A 658 1.30 23.07 -15.50
N ALA A 659 2.19 22.36 -16.20
CA ALA A 659 3.44 22.96 -16.66
C ALA A 659 3.20 24.10 -17.67
N GLU A 660 2.25 23.95 -18.59
CA GLU A 660 1.87 24.99 -19.55
C GLU A 660 1.25 26.22 -18.89
N GLU A 661 0.33 26.01 -17.93
CA GLU A 661 -0.24 27.08 -17.11
C GLU A 661 0.87 27.85 -16.37
N SER A 662 1.83 27.14 -15.75
CA SER A 662 2.96 27.79 -15.08
C SER A 662 3.82 28.61 -16.03
N ILE A 663 4.14 28.09 -17.23
CA ILE A 663 4.94 28.81 -18.26
C ILE A 663 4.22 30.07 -18.72
N SER A 664 2.89 30.05 -18.82
CA SER A 664 2.08 31.21 -19.21
C SER A 664 2.18 32.37 -18.21
N ILE A 665 2.34 32.03 -16.91
CA ILE A 665 2.51 33.03 -15.84
C ILE A 665 3.96 33.55 -15.80
N LYS A 666 4.91 32.61 -15.76
CA LYS A 666 6.34 32.94 -15.71
C LYS A 666 7.20 31.82 -16.29
N ARG A 667 8.11 32.17 -17.18
CA ARG A 667 9.11 31.26 -17.72
C ARG A 667 10.10 30.87 -16.62
N SER A 668 10.09 29.60 -16.21
CA SER A 668 10.96 29.08 -15.16
C SER A 668 11.63 27.79 -15.59
N PHE A 669 12.80 27.50 -14.99
CA PHE A 669 13.52 26.26 -15.26
C PHE A 669 12.63 25.03 -15.03
N GLU A 670 12.00 24.95 -13.86
CA GLU A 670 11.26 23.76 -13.42
C GLU A 670 10.03 23.52 -14.29
N ALA A 671 9.33 24.57 -14.77
CA ALA A 671 8.17 24.41 -15.64
C ALA A 671 8.57 23.86 -17.03
N PHE A 672 9.62 24.39 -17.65
CA PHE A 672 10.14 23.85 -18.91
C PHE A 672 10.69 22.44 -18.75
N PHE A 673 11.39 22.17 -17.64
CA PHE A 673 11.94 20.86 -17.36
C PHE A 673 10.84 19.80 -17.16
N LEU A 674 9.77 20.10 -16.39
CA LEU A 674 8.62 19.22 -16.24
C LEU A 674 7.94 18.94 -17.58
N LYS A 675 7.71 19.99 -18.38
CA LYS A 675 7.11 19.84 -19.71
C LYS A 675 7.95 18.95 -20.62
N ALA A 676 9.26 19.17 -20.65
CA ALA A 676 10.20 18.35 -21.42
C ALA A 676 10.20 16.89 -20.96
N TYR A 677 10.16 16.67 -19.63
CA TYR A 677 10.21 15.35 -19.02
C TYR A 677 8.93 14.54 -19.31
N ALA A 678 7.76 15.16 -19.13
CA ALA A 678 6.48 14.54 -19.42
C ALA A 678 6.28 14.20 -20.91
N LEU A 679 6.76 15.08 -21.82
CA LEU A 679 6.73 14.81 -23.25
C LEU A 679 7.69 13.70 -23.67
N ALA A 680 8.88 13.65 -23.10
CA ALA A 680 9.88 12.61 -23.42
C ALA A 680 9.40 11.20 -23.01
N ASP A 681 8.57 11.11 -21.95
CA ASP A 681 8.02 9.85 -21.47
C ASP A 681 6.79 9.38 -22.28
N SER A 682 6.04 10.32 -22.86
CA SER A 682 4.77 10.04 -23.54
C SER A 682 4.91 9.63 -25.02
N SER A 683 6.02 9.96 -25.70
CA SER A 683 6.20 9.61 -27.12
C SER A 683 7.67 9.51 -27.54
N LEU A 684 7.96 8.48 -28.37
CA LEU A 684 9.29 8.19 -28.90
C LEU A 684 9.50 8.76 -30.33
N ASP A 685 8.62 9.62 -30.81
CA ASP A 685 8.67 10.11 -32.18
C ASP A 685 9.73 11.21 -32.42
N ALA A 686 10.33 11.23 -33.60
CA ALA A 686 11.39 12.20 -33.97
C ALA A 686 10.92 13.67 -33.88
N SER A 687 9.64 13.96 -34.09
CA SER A 687 9.05 15.30 -33.95
C SER A 687 8.99 15.72 -32.48
N CYS A 688 8.70 14.80 -31.57
CA CYS A 688 8.68 15.02 -30.14
C CYS A 688 10.09 15.31 -29.61
N SER A 689 11.10 14.58 -30.08
CA SER A 689 12.50 14.80 -29.70
C SER A 689 12.99 16.22 -29.97
N SER A 690 12.60 16.83 -31.09
CA SER A 690 12.95 18.23 -31.40
C SER A 690 12.32 19.23 -30.44
N THR A 691 11.08 18.98 -30.03
CA THR A 691 10.34 19.80 -29.04
C THR A 691 10.98 19.66 -27.66
N VAL A 692 11.33 18.43 -27.24
CA VAL A 692 11.99 18.17 -25.95
C VAL A 692 13.36 18.87 -25.90
N ILE A 693 14.15 18.80 -26.97
CA ILE A 693 15.45 19.53 -27.07
C ILE A 693 15.21 21.03 -26.86
N SER A 694 14.28 21.65 -27.59
CA SER A 694 13.96 23.07 -27.45
C SER A 694 13.54 23.43 -26.02
N LEU A 695 12.71 22.61 -25.38
CA LEU A 695 12.24 22.86 -24.01
C LEU A 695 13.39 22.75 -23.00
N LEU A 696 14.30 21.78 -23.13
CA LEU A 696 15.47 21.65 -22.26
C LEU A 696 16.46 22.80 -22.45
N GLU A 697 16.65 23.29 -23.66
CA GLU A 697 17.45 24.46 -23.95
C GLU A 697 16.83 25.73 -23.32
N GLU A 698 15.51 25.90 -23.42
CA GLU A 698 14.81 26.99 -22.75
C GLU A 698 14.93 26.90 -21.22
N ALA A 699 14.81 25.70 -20.65
CA ALA A 699 15.05 25.47 -19.23
C ALA A 699 16.46 25.92 -18.82
N LEU A 700 17.51 25.55 -19.61
CA LEU A 700 18.89 25.90 -19.33
C LEU A 700 19.18 27.42 -19.42
N ARG A 701 18.36 28.19 -20.18
CA ARG A 701 18.41 29.66 -20.22
C ARG A 701 17.82 30.32 -18.98
N CYS A 702 16.96 29.59 -18.25
CA CYS A 702 16.35 30.09 -17.02
C CYS A 702 17.30 29.96 -15.81
N PRO A 703 17.20 30.83 -14.80
CA PRO A 703 17.94 30.69 -13.55
C PRO A 703 17.58 29.37 -12.85
N SER A 704 18.60 28.63 -12.39
CA SER A 704 18.43 27.44 -11.57
C SER A 704 19.74 27.08 -10.84
N ASP A 705 19.66 26.18 -9.85
CA ASP A 705 20.82 25.67 -9.15
C ASP A 705 21.65 24.69 -10.02
N ARG A 706 22.86 24.38 -9.57
CA ARG A 706 23.80 23.52 -10.30
C ARG A 706 23.28 22.08 -10.45
N LEU A 707 22.57 21.55 -9.45
CA LEU A 707 22.05 20.18 -9.49
C LEU A 707 21.05 20.02 -10.64
N ARG A 708 20.10 20.95 -10.76
CA ARG A 708 19.07 20.93 -11.79
C ARG A 708 19.62 21.21 -13.18
N LYS A 709 20.53 22.16 -13.30
CA LYS A 709 21.23 22.42 -14.58
C LYS A 709 22.03 21.21 -15.04
N GLY A 710 22.73 20.55 -14.12
CA GLY A 710 23.44 19.32 -14.43
C GLY A 710 22.52 18.20 -14.90
N GLN A 711 21.36 18.06 -14.28
CA GLN A 711 20.36 17.10 -14.69
C GLN A 711 19.75 17.42 -16.07
N ALA A 712 19.44 18.68 -16.33
CA ALA A 712 18.93 19.09 -17.65
C ALA A 712 19.96 18.86 -18.77
N LEU A 713 21.23 19.20 -18.54
CA LEU A 713 22.32 18.91 -19.48
C LEU A 713 22.49 17.41 -19.74
N ASN A 714 22.39 16.61 -18.69
CA ASN A 714 22.47 15.16 -18.82
C ASN A 714 21.28 14.60 -19.63
N ASN A 715 20.06 15.07 -19.37
CA ASN A 715 18.88 14.65 -20.11
C ASN A 715 18.93 15.12 -21.57
N LEU A 716 19.36 16.36 -21.82
CA LEU A 716 19.57 16.88 -23.18
C LEU A 716 20.58 16.04 -23.96
N GLY A 717 21.69 15.66 -23.30
CA GLY A 717 22.66 14.72 -23.88
C GLY A 717 22.01 13.38 -24.24
N SER A 718 21.15 12.85 -23.41
CA SER A 718 20.43 11.59 -23.67
C SER A 718 19.54 11.69 -24.90
N VAL A 719 18.76 12.77 -25.02
CA VAL A 719 17.90 13.00 -26.20
C VAL A 719 18.74 13.18 -27.47
N TYR A 720 19.87 13.85 -27.38
CA TYR A 720 20.78 13.95 -28.53
C TYR A 720 21.38 12.59 -28.95
N VAL A 721 21.69 11.71 -27.99
CA VAL A 721 22.11 10.32 -28.30
C VAL A 721 21.01 9.58 -29.05
N ASP A 722 19.77 9.67 -28.59
CA ASP A 722 18.61 9.00 -29.21
C ASP A 722 18.31 9.56 -30.62
N CYS A 723 18.65 10.82 -30.88
CA CYS A 723 18.62 11.44 -32.21
C CYS A 723 19.86 11.17 -33.07
N GLY A 724 20.84 10.38 -32.60
CA GLY A 724 22.09 10.12 -33.31
C GLY A 724 23.08 11.29 -33.35
N LYS A 725 22.82 12.40 -32.62
CA LYS A 725 23.70 13.60 -32.61
C LYS A 725 24.77 13.45 -31.53
N LEU A 726 25.73 12.53 -31.74
CA LEU A 726 26.71 12.12 -30.72
C LEU A 726 27.66 13.22 -30.28
N ASP A 727 28.00 14.19 -31.15
CA ASP A 727 28.91 15.30 -30.82
C ASP A 727 28.20 16.29 -29.85
N ALA A 728 26.96 16.69 -30.17
CA ALA A 728 26.16 17.54 -29.32
C ALA A 728 25.88 16.88 -27.96
N ALA A 729 25.63 15.58 -27.94
CA ALA A 729 25.50 14.81 -26.72
C ALA A 729 26.74 14.86 -25.83
N ALA A 730 27.92 14.63 -26.43
CA ALA A 730 29.22 14.72 -25.74
C ALA A 730 29.43 16.10 -25.12
N ASP A 731 29.16 17.18 -25.86
CA ASP A 731 29.28 18.57 -25.37
C ASP A 731 28.36 18.82 -24.15
N CYS A 732 27.15 18.32 -24.20
CA CYS A 732 26.20 18.40 -23.06
C CYS A 732 26.77 17.67 -21.83
N TYR A 733 27.23 16.43 -21.97
CA TYR A 733 27.79 15.66 -20.87
C TYR A 733 29.06 16.27 -20.29
N ILE A 734 29.96 16.76 -21.14
CA ILE A 734 31.18 17.47 -20.71
C ILE A 734 30.78 18.75 -19.94
N SER A 735 29.77 19.47 -20.41
CA SER A 735 29.27 20.67 -19.72
C SER A 735 28.68 20.32 -18.37
N ALA A 736 27.93 19.20 -18.25
CA ALA A 736 27.42 18.69 -16.99
C ALA A 736 28.57 18.29 -16.04
N LEU A 737 29.61 17.67 -16.51
CA LEU A 737 30.79 17.30 -15.71
C LEU A 737 31.55 18.53 -15.17
N LYS A 738 31.64 19.62 -15.95
CA LYS A 738 32.24 20.91 -15.49
C LYS A 738 31.55 21.48 -14.27
N ILE A 739 30.23 21.24 -14.13
CA ILE A 739 29.46 21.64 -12.95
C ILE A 739 29.32 20.53 -11.91
N ARG A 740 30.15 19.50 -11.96
CA ARG A 740 30.23 18.35 -11.05
C ARG A 740 29.02 17.43 -11.07
N HIS A 741 28.26 17.34 -12.15
CA HIS A 741 27.22 16.35 -12.31
C HIS A 741 27.84 15.00 -12.74
N THR A 742 28.34 14.22 -11.79
CA THR A 742 29.11 13.00 -12.01
C THR A 742 28.39 11.91 -12.80
N ARG A 743 27.05 11.85 -12.75
CA ARG A 743 26.29 10.89 -13.56
C ARG A 743 26.46 11.09 -15.08
N ALA A 744 26.87 12.26 -15.52
CA ALA A 744 27.15 12.51 -16.93
C ALA A 744 28.32 11.65 -17.49
N HIS A 745 29.17 11.05 -16.65
CA HIS A 745 30.16 10.04 -17.08
C HIS A 745 29.45 8.83 -17.72
N GLN A 746 28.28 8.42 -17.21
CA GLN A 746 27.50 7.31 -17.80
C GLN A 746 27.01 7.65 -19.21
N GLY A 747 26.50 8.86 -19.42
CA GLY A 747 26.08 9.33 -20.74
C GLY A 747 27.25 9.44 -21.73
N LEU A 748 28.38 9.98 -21.27
CA LEU A 748 29.58 10.09 -22.07
C LEU A 748 30.17 8.71 -22.45
N ALA A 749 30.14 7.76 -21.52
CA ALA A 749 30.52 6.37 -21.81
C ALA A 749 29.63 5.75 -22.91
N ARG A 750 28.31 6.00 -22.87
CA ARG A 750 27.38 5.56 -23.93
C ARG A 750 27.75 6.18 -25.29
N VAL A 751 28.14 7.45 -25.33
CA VAL A 751 28.62 8.11 -26.57
C VAL A 751 29.88 7.43 -27.11
N HIS A 752 30.88 7.16 -26.26
CA HIS A 752 32.11 6.44 -26.67
C HIS A 752 31.77 5.04 -27.19
N PHE A 753 30.89 4.31 -26.53
CA PHE A 753 30.45 2.98 -26.97
C PHE A 753 29.78 3.02 -28.35
N LEU A 754 28.87 3.99 -28.59
CA LEU A 754 28.22 4.18 -29.91
C LEU A 754 29.17 4.61 -30.99
N ARG A 755 30.30 5.24 -30.63
CA ARG A 755 31.43 5.51 -31.52
C ARG A 755 32.37 4.31 -31.69
N ASN A 756 31.95 3.13 -31.17
CA ASN A 756 32.75 1.88 -31.21
C ASN A 756 34.07 1.90 -30.41
N ASP A 757 34.18 2.83 -29.45
CA ASP A 757 35.32 2.90 -28.53
C ASP A 757 34.95 2.33 -27.16
N LYS A 758 35.01 1.00 -27.02
CA LYS A 758 34.65 0.31 -25.77
C LYS A 758 35.64 0.61 -24.64
N THR A 759 36.92 0.88 -24.95
CA THR A 759 37.93 1.17 -23.94
C THR A 759 37.68 2.51 -23.29
N ALA A 760 37.46 3.55 -24.09
CA ALA A 760 37.10 4.87 -23.55
C ALA A 760 35.76 4.83 -22.75
N ALA A 761 34.78 4.04 -23.19
CA ALA A 761 33.54 3.86 -22.45
C ALA A 761 33.78 3.22 -21.08
N TYR A 762 34.61 2.17 -21.01
CA TYR A 762 34.95 1.50 -19.75
C TYR A 762 35.72 2.44 -18.80
N ASP A 763 36.67 3.22 -19.32
CA ASP A 763 37.47 4.18 -18.54
C ASP A 763 36.61 5.32 -17.98
N GLU A 764 35.61 5.82 -18.74
CA GLU A 764 34.66 6.81 -18.24
C GLU A 764 33.83 6.29 -17.09
N MET A 765 33.34 5.05 -17.16
CA MET A 765 32.63 4.43 -16.05
C MET A 765 33.54 4.19 -14.84
N THR A 766 34.83 3.89 -15.06
CA THR A 766 35.80 3.74 -13.97
C THR A 766 35.99 5.07 -13.22
N LYS A 767 36.09 6.21 -13.93
CA LYS A 767 36.12 7.55 -13.29
C LYS A 767 34.88 7.83 -12.44
N LEU A 768 33.71 7.38 -12.86
CA LEU A 768 32.48 7.49 -12.04
C LEU A 768 32.56 6.65 -10.77
N ILE A 769 33.02 5.41 -10.89
CA ILE A 769 33.14 4.48 -9.75
C ILE A 769 34.16 4.99 -8.73
N GLU A 770 35.28 5.57 -9.17
CA GLU A 770 36.26 6.18 -8.28
C GLU A 770 35.69 7.29 -7.40
N LYS A 771 34.73 8.07 -7.94
CA LYS A 771 34.04 9.14 -7.23
C LYS A 771 32.88 8.65 -6.39
N ALA A 772 32.23 7.57 -6.81
CA ALA A 772 31.01 7.02 -6.19
C ALA A 772 31.12 5.48 -6.10
N LYS A 773 31.95 4.98 -5.19
CA LYS A 773 32.27 3.55 -5.05
C LYS A 773 31.06 2.65 -4.74
N ASN A 774 30.00 3.20 -4.13
CA ASN A 774 28.80 2.46 -3.79
C ASN A 774 27.68 2.56 -4.84
N ASN A 775 27.98 3.08 -6.03
CA ASN A 775 27.00 3.24 -7.10
C ASN A 775 26.85 1.94 -7.91
N ALA A 776 25.91 1.08 -7.53
CA ALA A 776 25.61 -0.18 -8.22
C ALA A 776 25.31 0.03 -9.73
N SER A 777 24.60 1.13 -10.09
CA SER A 777 24.30 1.45 -11.50
C SER A 777 25.56 1.68 -12.33
N ALA A 778 26.63 2.23 -11.73
CA ALA A 778 27.87 2.46 -12.43
C ALA A 778 28.59 1.15 -12.77
N TYR A 779 28.66 0.21 -11.84
CA TYR A 779 29.21 -1.13 -12.09
C TYR A 779 28.39 -1.90 -13.13
N GLU A 780 27.04 -1.84 -13.04
CA GLU A 780 26.16 -2.48 -14.02
C GLU A 780 26.44 -1.96 -15.44
N LYS A 781 26.51 -0.65 -15.61
CA LYS A 781 26.82 -0.06 -16.92
C LYS A 781 28.24 -0.33 -17.37
N ARG A 782 29.21 -0.40 -16.45
CA ARG A 782 30.59 -0.74 -16.82
C ARG A 782 30.71 -2.18 -17.34
N SER A 783 29.92 -3.10 -16.77
CA SER A 783 29.88 -4.50 -17.21
C SER A 783 29.51 -4.67 -18.69
N GLU A 784 28.72 -3.73 -19.25
CA GLU A 784 28.33 -3.75 -20.67
C GLU A 784 29.49 -3.44 -21.62
N TYR A 785 30.53 -2.77 -21.12
CA TYR A 785 31.70 -2.30 -21.93
C TYR A 785 32.94 -3.16 -21.74
N GLY A 786 33.00 -3.96 -20.66
CA GLY A 786 34.13 -4.83 -20.35
C GLY A 786 34.11 -6.16 -21.10
N ASP A 787 35.22 -6.89 -20.99
CA ASP A 787 35.28 -8.30 -21.38
C ASP A 787 34.48 -9.16 -20.39
N ARG A 788 34.29 -10.46 -20.70
CA ARG A 788 33.47 -11.38 -19.95
C ARG A 788 33.90 -11.53 -18.48
N ASP A 789 35.21 -11.52 -18.20
CA ASP A 789 35.71 -11.69 -16.83
C ASP A 789 35.51 -10.41 -16.00
N ARG A 790 35.77 -9.24 -16.59
CA ARG A 790 35.49 -7.93 -15.96
C ARG A 790 33.98 -7.73 -15.73
N ALA A 791 33.17 -8.09 -16.71
CA ALA A 791 31.70 -8.03 -16.57
C ALA A 791 31.21 -8.87 -15.42
N LYS A 792 31.74 -10.10 -15.25
CA LYS A 792 31.40 -10.98 -14.13
C LYS A 792 31.74 -10.33 -12.78
N ALA A 793 32.95 -9.78 -12.64
CA ALA A 793 33.38 -9.10 -11.41
C ALA A 793 32.51 -7.88 -11.08
N ASP A 794 32.18 -7.07 -12.09
CA ASP A 794 31.30 -5.91 -11.93
C ASP A 794 29.90 -6.32 -11.51
N LEU A 795 29.33 -7.36 -12.11
CA LEU A 795 27.98 -7.85 -11.77
C LEU A 795 27.92 -8.54 -10.40
N GLU A 796 28.99 -9.15 -9.94
CA GLU A 796 29.12 -9.62 -8.56
C GLU A 796 29.09 -8.42 -7.59
N MET A 797 29.80 -7.33 -7.91
CA MET A 797 29.76 -6.11 -7.13
C MET A 797 28.37 -5.46 -7.14
N VAL A 798 27.67 -5.45 -8.28
CA VAL A 798 26.27 -4.95 -8.36
C VAL A 798 25.39 -5.74 -7.42
N THR A 799 25.43 -7.07 -7.45
CA THR A 799 24.61 -7.93 -6.58
C THR A 799 24.94 -7.72 -5.09
N ARG A 800 26.19 -7.38 -4.77
CA ARG A 800 26.60 -7.07 -3.39
C ARG A 800 26.09 -5.71 -2.92
N LEU A 801 26.11 -4.69 -3.79
CA LEU A 801 25.71 -3.33 -3.45
C LEU A 801 24.18 -3.14 -3.48
N ASP A 802 23.51 -3.73 -4.48
CA ASP A 802 22.06 -3.63 -4.68
C ASP A 802 21.53 -4.95 -5.26
N PRO A 803 21.18 -5.90 -4.39
CA PRO A 803 20.68 -7.21 -4.81
C PRO A 803 19.29 -7.16 -5.47
N LEU A 804 18.60 -6.02 -5.42
CA LEU A 804 17.29 -5.84 -6.06
C LEU A 804 17.39 -5.56 -7.58
N ARG A 805 18.60 -5.38 -8.11
CA ARG A 805 18.80 -5.20 -9.53
C ARG A 805 18.68 -6.52 -10.28
N VAL A 806 17.85 -6.52 -11.32
CA VAL A 806 17.44 -7.71 -12.08
C VAL A 806 18.52 -8.13 -13.10
N TYR A 807 19.21 -7.16 -13.70
CA TYR A 807 20.16 -7.40 -14.78
C TYR A 807 21.26 -8.42 -14.44
N PRO A 808 21.92 -8.39 -13.26
CA PRO A 808 22.94 -9.39 -12.91
C PRO A 808 22.44 -10.83 -12.93
N TYR A 809 21.22 -11.08 -12.44
CA TYR A 809 20.64 -12.41 -12.44
C TYR A 809 20.31 -12.89 -13.86
N ARG A 810 19.74 -12.00 -14.68
CA ARG A 810 19.46 -12.31 -16.09
C ARG A 810 20.72 -12.64 -16.86
N TYR A 811 21.78 -11.84 -16.68
CA TYR A 811 23.07 -12.08 -17.33
C TYR A 811 23.68 -13.41 -16.93
N ARG A 812 23.75 -13.72 -15.61
CA ARG A 812 24.29 -15.00 -15.13
C ARG A 812 23.47 -16.19 -15.63
N ALA A 813 22.16 -16.06 -15.62
CA ALA A 813 21.28 -17.12 -16.12
C ALA A 813 21.45 -17.34 -17.63
N ALA A 814 21.57 -16.26 -18.43
CA ALA A 814 21.86 -16.40 -19.87
C ALA A 814 23.22 -17.09 -20.12
N VAL A 815 24.27 -16.71 -19.38
CA VAL A 815 25.59 -17.36 -19.47
C VAL A 815 25.52 -18.85 -19.10
N LEU A 816 24.70 -19.22 -18.11
CA LEU A 816 24.49 -20.62 -17.73
C LEU A 816 23.76 -21.39 -18.83
N MET A 817 22.76 -20.82 -19.49
CA MET A 817 22.06 -21.39 -20.64
C MET A 817 23.02 -21.63 -21.81
N ASP A 818 23.85 -20.65 -22.15
CA ASP A 818 24.90 -20.76 -23.20
C ASP A 818 25.88 -21.90 -22.91
N ASN A 819 26.12 -22.21 -21.63
CA ASN A 819 26.99 -23.30 -21.19
C ASN A 819 26.25 -24.62 -21.01
N HIS A 820 25.01 -24.78 -21.48
CA HIS A 820 24.16 -25.97 -21.33
C HIS A 820 23.94 -26.41 -19.87
N LYS A 821 23.78 -25.43 -18.98
CA LYS A 821 23.47 -25.60 -17.54
C LYS A 821 22.08 -25.08 -17.22
N GLU A 822 21.09 -25.64 -17.88
CA GLU A 822 19.69 -25.14 -17.88
C GLU A 822 19.10 -25.13 -16.46
N LYS A 823 19.33 -26.19 -15.67
CA LYS A 823 18.82 -26.26 -14.29
C LYS A 823 19.43 -25.18 -13.38
N GLU A 824 20.73 -24.91 -13.53
CA GLU A 824 21.42 -23.84 -12.79
C GLU A 824 20.89 -22.47 -13.21
N ALA A 825 20.61 -22.26 -14.51
CA ALA A 825 20.07 -21.03 -15.04
C ALA A 825 18.68 -20.73 -14.48
N ILE A 826 17.77 -21.72 -14.45
CA ILE A 826 16.44 -21.61 -13.86
C ILE A 826 16.54 -21.36 -12.34
N ALA A 827 17.45 -22.04 -11.65
CA ALA A 827 17.68 -21.81 -10.22
C ALA A 827 18.17 -20.38 -9.92
N GLU A 828 19.05 -19.81 -10.75
CA GLU A 828 19.53 -18.42 -10.60
C GLU A 828 18.40 -17.40 -10.75
N LEU A 829 17.49 -17.59 -11.72
CA LEU A 829 16.31 -16.73 -11.85
C LEU A 829 15.34 -16.93 -10.69
N SER A 830 15.14 -18.16 -10.24
CA SER A 830 14.24 -18.50 -9.14
C SER A 830 14.67 -17.86 -7.82
N ARG A 831 15.98 -17.71 -7.57
CA ARG A 831 16.51 -16.96 -6.42
C ARG A 831 16.01 -15.50 -6.39
N ALA A 832 16.11 -14.80 -7.53
CA ALA A 832 15.66 -13.42 -7.61
C ALA A 832 14.13 -13.30 -7.55
N ILE A 833 13.41 -14.20 -8.20
CA ILE A 833 11.95 -14.26 -8.19
C ILE A 833 11.42 -14.50 -6.76
N ALA A 834 12.12 -15.26 -5.92
CA ALA A 834 11.67 -15.57 -4.56
C ALA A 834 11.41 -14.32 -3.68
N PHE A 835 12.12 -13.22 -3.91
CA PHE A 835 11.96 -11.99 -3.14
C PHE A 835 11.47 -10.78 -3.97
N LYS A 836 11.35 -10.91 -5.29
CA LYS A 836 10.92 -9.83 -6.17
C LYS A 836 10.01 -10.34 -7.30
N ALA A 837 8.79 -9.83 -7.35
CA ALA A 837 7.84 -10.13 -8.43
C ALA A 837 8.18 -9.28 -9.67
N ASP A 838 9.15 -9.71 -10.45
CA ASP A 838 9.64 -8.97 -11.63
C ASP A 838 9.22 -9.65 -12.94
N LEU A 839 8.59 -8.85 -13.81
CA LEU A 839 8.06 -9.33 -15.08
C LEU A 839 9.13 -9.91 -16.02
N HIS A 840 10.31 -9.24 -16.08
CA HIS A 840 11.38 -9.68 -16.97
C HIS A 840 12.05 -10.97 -16.49
N LEU A 841 12.12 -11.19 -15.17
CA LEU A 841 12.62 -12.45 -14.61
C LEU A 841 11.66 -13.61 -14.89
N LEU A 842 10.34 -13.37 -14.71
CA LEU A 842 9.31 -14.38 -15.01
C LEU A 842 9.28 -14.71 -16.50
N HIS A 843 9.37 -13.70 -17.37
CA HIS A 843 9.44 -13.90 -18.82
C HIS A 843 10.64 -14.75 -19.23
N LEU A 844 11.84 -14.40 -18.74
CA LEU A 844 13.04 -15.13 -19.09
C LEU A 844 13.00 -16.59 -18.56
N ARG A 845 12.47 -16.80 -17.34
CA ARG A 845 12.33 -18.13 -16.78
C ARG A 845 11.31 -18.96 -17.55
N ALA A 846 10.18 -18.37 -17.95
CA ALA A 846 9.18 -19.02 -18.80
C ALA A 846 9.77 -19.46 -20.15
N ALA A 847 10.56 -18.57 -20.79
CA ALA A 847 11.26 -18.91 -22.03
C ALA A 847 12.29 -20.04 -21.84
N PHE A 848 12.97 -20.09 -20.70
CA PHE A 848 13.90 -21.20 -20.39
C PHE A 848 13.16 -22.52 -20.15
N HIS A 849 11.99 -22.49 -19.45
CA HIS A 849 11.14 -23.66 -19.31
C HIS A 849 10.62 -24.17 -20.67
N GLU A 850 10.18 -23.26 -21.57
CA GLU A 850 9.79 -23.63 -22.94
C GLU A 850 10.96 -24.31 -23.67
N HIS A 851 12.17 -23.75 -23.58
CA HIS A 851 13.35 -24.28 -24.27
C HIS A 851 13.70 -25.72 -23.83
N ILE A 852 13.54 -26.06 -22.56
CA ILE A 852 13.79 -27.41 -22.04
C ILE A 852 12.59 -28.35 -22.17
N GLY A 853 11.47 -27.89 -22.73
CA GLY A 853 10.24 -28.67 -22.91
C GLY A 853 9.38 -28.84 -21.64
N ASP A 854 9.63 -28.04 -20.60
CA ASP A 854 8.78 -27.98 -19.41
C ASP A 854 7.59 -27.05 -19.63
N VAL A 855 6.59 -27.54 -20.35
CA VAL A 855 5.37 -26.80 -20.70
C VAL A 855 4.64 -26.28 -19.46
N MET A 856 4.52 -27.09 -18.41
CA MET A 856 3.82 -26.70 -17.19
C MET A 856 4.54 -25.59 -16.42
N GLY A 857 5.86 -25.64 -16.34
CA GLY A 857 6.68 -24.58 -15.76
C GLY A 857 6.55 -23.27 -16.54
N ALA A 858 6.58 -23.35 -17.88
CA ALA A 858 6.41 -22.20 -18.75
C ALA A 858 5.02 -21.55 -18.60
N LEU A 859 3.93 -22.34 -18.65
CA LEU A 859 2.56 -21.85 -18.46
C LEU A 859 2.35 -21.20 -17.09
N ARG A 860 2.87 -21.83 -16.03
CA ARG A 860 2.82 -21.27 -14.68
C ARG A 860 3.46 -19.87 -14.62
N ASP A 861 4.66 -19.74 -15.14
CA ASP A 861 5.39 -18.46 -15.13
C ASP A 861 4.74 -17.40 -16.05
N CYS A 862 4.18 -17.81 -17.20
CA CYS A 862 3.41 -16.95 -18.07
C CYS A 862 2.15 -16.39 -17.37
N ARG A 863 1.34 -17.26 -16.76
CA ARG A 863 0.12 -16.87 -16.04
C ARG A 863 0.44 -15.96 -14.86
N ALA A 864 1.50 -16.26 -14.09
CA ALA A 864 1.96 -15.39 -13.01
C ALA A 864 2.42 -14.01 -13.53
N ALA A 865 3.15 -13.96 -14.63
CA ALA A 865 3.58 -12.71 -15.25
C ALA A 865 2.40 -11.89 -15.79
N LEU A 866 1.38 -12.52 -16.38
CA LEU A 866 0.15 -11.87 -16.82
C LEU A 866 -0.70 -11.35 -15.63
N SER A 867 -0.57 -11.95 -14.45
CA SER A 867 -1.11 -11.37 -13.22
C SER A 867 -0.38 -10.07 -12.81
N VAL A 868 0.92 -9.97 -13.10
CA VAL A 868 1.71 -8.74 -12.87
C VAL A 868 1.41 -7.69 -13.95
N ASP A 869 1.37 -8.05 -15.23
CA ASP A 869 0.99 -7.17 -16.33
C ASP A 869 0.14 -7.90 -17.38
N PRO A 870 -1.20 -7.76 -17.34
CA PRO A 870 -2.11 -8.44 -18.26
C PRO A 870 -1.96 -8.05 -19.74
N ASN A 871 -1.34 -6.90 -20.03
CA ASN A 871 -1.23 -6.36 -21.38
C ASN A 871 0.17 -6.54 -21.98
N HIS A 872 1.07 -7.28 -21.31
CA HIS A 872 2.44 -7.46 -21.79
C HIS A 872 2.46 -8.35 -23.04
N GLN A 873 2.75 -7.73 -24.18
CA GLN A 873 2.60 -8.36 -25.50
C GLN A 873 3.46 -9.63 -25.66
N GLU A 874 4.74 -9.57 -25.28
CA GLU A 874 5.66 -10.71 -25.41
C GLU A 874 5.21 -11.91 -24.55
N MET A 875 4.60 -11.63 -23.38
CA MET A 875 4.04 -12.70 -22.52
C MET A 875 2.81 -13.33 -23.10
N LEU A 876 1.91 -12.54 -23.68
CA LEU A 876 0.72 -13.04 -24.38
C LEU A 876 1.11 -13.93 -25.56
N GLU A 877 2.11 -13.55 -26.32
CA GLU A 877 2.64 -14.33 -27.44
C GLU A 877 3.28 -15.65 -26.95
N LEU A 878 4.11 -15.59 -25.91
CA LEU A 878 4.72 -16.75 -25.30
C LEU A 878 3.66 -17.70 -24.72
N HIS A 879 2.69 -17.16 -23.95
CA HIS A 879 1.59 -17.95 -23.40
C HIS A 879 0.78 -18.66 -24.48
N SER A 880 0.41 -17.94 -25.56
CA SER A 880 -0.34 -18.53 -26.69
C SER A 880 0.45 -19.67 -27.38
N ARG A 881 1.75 -19.46 -27.59
CA ARG A 881 2.64 -20.46 -28.21
C ARG A 881 2.81 -21.71 -27.35
N VAL A 882 3.02 -21.55 -26.04
CA VAL A 882 3.18 -22.66 -25.11
C VAL A 882 1.85 -23.39 -24.88
N ASN A 883 0.73 -22.65 -24.80
CA ASN A 883 -0.61 -23.24 -24.64
C ASN A 883 -1.01 -24.12 -25.84
N SER A 884 -0.54 -23.80 -27.06
CA SER A 884 -0.74 -24.63 -28.24
C SER A 884 0.07 -25.93 -28.24
N GLN A 885 1.02 -26.09 -27.33
CA GLN A 885 1.84 -27.29 -27.15
C GLN A 885 1.32 -28.18 -26.01
N GLU A 886 0.31 -27.74 -25.28
CA GLU A 886 -0.36 -28.55 -24.25
C GLU A 886 -1.06 -29.73 -24.93
N PRO A 887 -0.80 -31.02 -24.53
CA PRO A 887 -1.29 -32.20 -25.24
C PRO A 887 -2.79 -32.44 -25.10
#